data_455d20bcaa37f195ed7bbee26423bd56
#
_entry.id   455d20bcaa37f195ed7bbee26423bd56
#
_cell.length_a   1.000
_cell.length_b   1.000
_cell.length_c   1.000
_cell.angle_alpha   90.00
_cell.angle_beta   90.00
_cell.angle_gamma   90.00
#
_symmetry.space_group_name_H-M   'P 1'
#
loop_
_entity.id
_entity.type
_entity.pdbx_description
1 polymer ?
#
loop_
_entity_poly.entity_id
_entity_poly.type
_entity_poly.pdbx_seq_one_letter_code
_entity_poly.pdbx_strand_id
1 'polypeptide(L)'
;MGAALFLCAAFNSSGALAQDATPAKAPDRSSIEEVLRGLSRGHTVGQVAVSPDGKRLAWIERADGGAEIRVAPLADMKKSDRVTAASKPEQHCHEDDLAWSPKSNALAFFSDCAVPGDQTDLYLSTLDAKPVRRLTELKGYVEAPAFSPDGKSVAFLYVEGATRPAGALAAMKPPAGVIGEDGVEIQRVAVAETNAPKPGPPVMVSPANLHVYEFDWSPDSKELAYVAADPPGENNWWVAKLYTQALGGDAKAVLAPAEVKGPLHGFQIAVPRWSPDGKTIAFIGGLMSDQGATGGDVWTVSADGGAPRDLSSGRPTSAAWLEWESNDDLFVSELAGGNSQLIRLHIDVDIAAKTITTTFDPPIFSIPGSVGDGRLEMSLSASADHSLFVYKSSTFDNPEEFYAAKLGRKNSEELTFSTQLSHFNEGVEPAWGKSVSLSWTSDTFQVQGWLTMPKDYDPGKKYPLIVLVHGGPAAAEISHWGGGILSAPAFSALGYFVLQPNPRGSFGQGEEFTQANRKDFGYGDLRDILAGVDTVEAQYPIDPNRVGLTGWSYGGFMTMFAVTQTQRFKAAVAGAGISDWQSYYGENSIDQWMIPYFGASVYDDPAVYAKSSAIDFIKQAQTPTLTVVGDRDGECPAPQSYEFWHALRARHVPAQLVVYPGEGHGFVNPAHRLDVMERAAEWFAHYMPPS
;
A
#
# COMPACT_ATOMS: atom_id res chain seq x y z
N MET A 1 58.42 38.38 25.46
CA MET A 1 58.14 39.05 26.75
C MET A 1 56.80 39.81 26.56
N GLY A 2 55.79 39.53 27.37
CA GLY A 2 54.56 40.25 27.41
C GLY A 2 53.38 39.30 27.56
N ALA A 3 53.14 38.74 28.77
CA ALA A 3 51.98 37.97 29.14
C ALA A 3 50.86 38.94 29.50
N ALA A 4 49.66 38.77 28.92
CA ALA A 4 48.43 39.43 29.32
C ALA A 4 47.57 38.45 30.08
N LEU A 5 47.40 38.70 31.39
CA LEU A 5 46.38 38.04 32.22
C LEU A 5 44.99 38.57 31.89
N PHE A 6 44.02 37.69 31.62
CA PHE A 6 42.60 38.00 31.66
C PHE A 6 42.02 37.48 32.97
N LEU A 7 41.45 38.38 33.75
CA LEU A 7 40.65 38.10 34.92
C LEU A 7 39.26 37.58 34.46
N CYS A 8 38.88 36.39 34.91
CA CYS A 8 37.48 35.94 34.87
C CYS A 8 36.72 36.51 36.08
N ALA A 9 35.71 37.36 35.81
CA ALA A 9 34.72 37.73 36.80
C ALA A 9 33.60 36.68 36.77
N ALA A 10 33.39 36.01 37.90
CA ALA A 10 32.29 35.07 38.08
C ALA A 10 31.01 35.85 38.41
N PHE A 11 30.01 35.77 37.54
CA PHE A 11 28.65 36.17 37.89
C PHE A 11 27.90 34.95 38.45
N ASN A 12 27.61 34.96 39.73
CA ASN A 12 26.63 34.06 40.37
C ASN A 12 25.23 34.58 40.09
N SER A 13 24.50 33.92 39.20
CA SER A 13 23.05 34.05 39.12
C SER A 13 22.43 32.79 39.72
N SER A 14 21.82 32.91 40.87
CA SER A 14 20.97 31.93 41.52
C SER A 14 19.69 31.76 40.70
N GLY A 15 19.65 30.84 39.73
CA GLY A 15 18.44 30.36 39.10
C GLY A 15 17.82 29.27 39.98
N ALA A 16 16.55 29.47 40.37
CA ALA A 16 15.78 28.46 41.09
C ALA A 16 15.65 27.20 40.21
N LEU A 17 16.17 26.07 40.71
CA LEU A 17 15.97 24.76 40.16
C LEU A 17 14.48 24.41 40.26
N ALA A 18 13.82 24.23 39.11
CA ALA A 18 12.53 23.56 39.05
C ALA A 18 12.69 22.17 39.66
N GLN A 19 11.82 21.82 40.59
CA GLN A 19 11.77 20.51 41.21
C GLN A 19 11.61 19.44 40.12
N ASP A 20 12.60 18.56 40.00
CA ASP A 20 12.51 17.33 39.24
C ASP A 20 11.32 16.49 39.71
N ALA A 21 10.24 16.48 38.92
CA ALA A 21 9.28 15.41 39.00
C ALA A 21 10.05 14.11 38.63
N THR A 22 10.13 13.17 39.55
CA THR A 22 10.73 11.86 39.36
C THR A 22 10.10 11.26 38.09
N PRO A 23 10.85 10.97 37.03
CA PRO A 23 10.26 10.40 35.83
C PRO A 23 9.58 9.07 36.21
N ALA A 24 8.34 8.89 35.77
CA ALA A 24 7.66 7.61 35.87
C ALA A 24 8.59 6.55 35.26
N LYS A 25 8.79 5.45 35.96
CA LYS A 25 9.67 4.37 35.50
C LYS A 25 9.20 3.94 34.12
N ALA A 26 10.02 4.12 33.08
CA ALA A 26 9.70 3.64 31.76
C ALA A 26 9.29 2.17 31.84
N PRO A 27 8.26 1.71 31.08
CA PRO A 27 7.90 0.30 31.06
C PRO A 27 9.14 -0.51 30.71
N ASP A 28 9.31 -1.62 31.39
CA ASP A 28 10.41 -2.55 31.15
C ASP A 28 10.31 -3.06 29.71
N ARG A 29 11.39 -3.01 28.94
CA ARG A 29 11.43 -3.49 27.55
C ARG A 29 10.86 -4.91 27.41
N SER A 30 11.06 -5.75 28.41
CA SER A 30 10.47 -7.10 28.47
C SER A 30 8.95 -7.11 28.48
N SER A 31 8.30 -6.13 29.10
CA SER A 31 6.84 -6.02 29.11
C SER A 31 6.28 -5.54 27.76
N ILE A 32 7.01 -4.64 27.08
CA ILE A 32 6.67 -4.20 25.71
C ILE A 32 6.78 -5.40 24.77
N GLU A 33 7.88 -6.15 24.82
CA GLU A 33 8.11 -7.31 23.98
C GLU A 33 7.06 -8.41 24.20
N GLU A 34 6.61 -8.64 25.44
CA GLU A 34 5.53 -9.58 25.75
C GLU A 34 4.21 -9.15 25.11
N VAL A 35 3.86 -7.86 25.18
CA VAL A 35 2.67 -7.31 24.51
C VAL A 35 2.77 -7.50 23.00
N LEU A 36 3.90 -7.14 22.39
CA LEU A 36 4.10 -7.23 20.95
C LEU A 36 4.01 -8.67 20.43
N ARG A 37 4.60 -9.64 21.16
CA ARG A 37 4.44 -11.06 20.84
C ARG A 37 2.99 -11.52 20.96
N GLY A 38 2.23 -10.95 21.89
CA GLY A 38 0.81 -11.24 22.08
C GLY A 38 -0.08 -10.76 20.92
N LEU A 39 0.38 -9.82 20.11
CA LEU A 39 -0.35 -9.30 18.95
C LEU A 39 -0.30 -10.21 17.73
N SER A 40 0.73 -11.03 17.61
CA SER A 40 0.94 -11.96 16.47
C SER A 40 0.04 -13.20 16.55
N ARG A 41 -1.17 -13.06 17.06
CA ARG A 41 -2.14 -14.16 17.17
C ARG A 41 -3.06 -14.14 15.98
N GLY A 42 -3.13 -15.24 15.29
CA GLY A 42 -4.01 -15.46 14.16
C GLY A 42 -3.31 -16.23 13.04
N HIS A 43 -4.10 -16.96 12.29
CA HIS A 43 -3.67 -17.63 11.07
C HIS A 43 -3.65 -16.60 9.94
N THR A 44 -2.51 -16.44 9.30
CA THR A 44 -2.34 -15.49 8.19
C THR A 44 -2.48 -16.23 6.87
N VAL A 45 -3.33 -15.70 6.00
CA VAL A 45 -3.55 -16.22 4.65
C VAL A 45 -3.08 -15.19 3.61
N GLY A 46 -2.61 -15.71 2.49
CA GLY A 46 -2.17 -14.89 1.36
C GLY A 46 -3.29 -14.64 0.35
N GLN A 47 -2.95 -14.80 -0.93
CA GLN A 47 -3.88 -14.67 -2.06
C GLN A 47 -5.00 -15.71 -1.96
N VAL A 48 -6.21 -15.31 -2.38
CA VAL A 48 -7.37 -16.20 -2.53
C VAL A 48 -7.95 -16.04 -3.95
N ALA A 49 -8.26 -17.16 -4.62
CA ALA A 49 -8.84 -17.13 -5.95
C ALA A 49 -9.93 -18.20 -6.11
N VAL A 50 -11.10 -17.78 -6.58
CA VAL A 50 -12.17 -18.70 -6.96
C VAL A 50 -11.95 -19.25 -8.37
N SER A 51 -12.25 -20.53 -8.58
CA SER A 51 -12.21 -21.12 -9.93
C SER A 51 -13.24 -20.45 -10.84
N PRO A 52 -12.98 -20.27 -12.14
CA PRO A 52 -13.93 -19.67 -13.09
C PRO A 52 -15.33 -20.28 -13.08
N ASP A 53 -15.46 -21.58 -12.78
CA ASP A 53 -16.77 -22.26 -12.65
C ASP A 53 -17.46 -22.08 -11.27
N GLY A 54 -16.86 -21.28 -10.37
CA GLY A 54 -17.39 -20.97 -9.04
C GLY A 54 -17.42 -22.14 -8.04
N LYS A 55 -16.75 -23.27 -8.33
CA LYS A 55 -16.91 -24.49 -7.51
C LYS A 55 -15.76 -24.75 -6.53
N ARG A 56 -14.60 -24.19 -6.77
CA ARG A 56 -13.39 -24.40 -5.95
C ARG A 56 -12.76 -23.08 -5.56
N LEU A 57 -12.09 -23.09 -4.43
CA LEU A 57 -11.27 -22.01 -3.94
C LEU A 57 -9.82 -22.47 -3.86
N ALA A 58 -8.89 -21.66 -4.36
CA ALA A 58 -7.47 -21.80 -4.12
C ALA A 58 -6.98 -20.65 -3.25
N TRP A 59 -6.03 -20.93 -2.36
CA TRP A 59 -5.43 -19.87 -1.53
C TRP A 59 -3.99 -20.22 -1.17
N ILE A 60 -3.27 -19.19 -0.74
CA ILE A 60 -1.93 -19.31 -0.20
C ILE A 60 -2.03 -19.34 1.32
N GLU A 61 -1.50 -20.38 1.93
CA GLU A 61 -1.40 -20.55 3.38
C GLU A 61 0.04 -20.27 3.80
N ARG A 62 0.23 -19.31 4.69
CA ARG A 62 1.55 -18.97 5.21
C ARG A 62 1.84 -19.77 6.47
N ALA A 63 2.93 -20.52 6.46
CA ALA A 63 3.37 -21.36 7.58
C ALA A 63 4.84 -21.08 7.91
N ASP A 64 5.29 -21.52 9.08
CA ASP A 64 6.70 -21.46 9.47
C ASP A 64 7.56 -22.22 8.44
N GLY A 65 8.33 -21.48 7.66
CA GLY A 65 9.25 -22.04 6.66
C GLY A 65 8.82 -21.93 5.21
N GLY A 66 7.70 -21.26 4.88
CA GLY A 66 7.31 -21.01 3.50
C GLY A 66 5.85 -20.66 3.30
N ALA A 67 5.43 -20.66 2.05
CA ALA A 67 4.05 -20.50 1.64
C ALA A 67 3.61 -21.76 0.89
N GLU A 68 2.38 -22.24 1.13
CA GLU A 68 1.81 -23.43 0.51
C GLU A 68 0.49 -23.09 -0.19
N ILE A 69 0.22 -23.73 -1.33
CA ILE A 69 -1.06 -23.57 -2.03
C ILE A 69 -2.04 -24.65 -1.57
N ARG A 70 -3.25 -24.21 -1.23
CA ARG A 70 -4.38 -25.08 -0.87
C ARG A 70 -5.51 -24.91 -1.88
N VAL A 71 -6.23 -25.99 -2.13
CA VAL A 71 -7.44 -26.00 -2.97
C VAL A 71 -8.54 -26.78 -2.25
N ALA A 72 -9.73 -26.21 -2.17
CA ALA A 72 -10.90 -26.88 -1.60
C ALA A 72 -12.16 -26.67 -2.47
N PRO A 73 -13.15 -27.58 -2.38
CA PRO A 73 -14.49 -27.27 -2.82
C PRO A 73 -15.05 -26.06 -2.06
N LEU A 74 -15.62 -25.09 -2.77
CA LEU A 74 -16.22 -23.90 -2.13
C LEU A 74 -17.28 -24.26 -1.08
N ALA A 75 -18.00 -25.36 -1.30
CA ALA A 75 -19.03 -25.85 -0.37
C ALA A 75 -18.47 -26.45 0.94
N ASP A 76 -17.19 -26.80 0.99
CA ASP A 76 -16.56 -27.45 2.16
C ASP A 76 -15.06 -27.18 2.22
N MET A 77 -14.69 -26.05 2.79
CA MET A 77 -13.30 -25.61 2.94
C MET A 77 -12.44 -26.59 3.79
N LYS A 78 -13.08 -27.42 4.61
CA LYS A 78 -12.36 -28.42 5.44
C LYS A 78 -11.77 -29.56 4.60
N LYS A 79 -12.23 -29.74 3.37
CA LYS A 79 -11.70 -30.72 2.42
C LYS A 79 -10.64 -30.09 1.50
N SER A 80 -9.67 -29.41 2.09
CA SER A 80 -8.60 -28.81 1.30
C SER A 80 -7.49 -29.83 1.00
N ASP A 81 -7.04 -29.81 -0.23
CA ASP A 81 -5.86 -30.54 -0.69
C ASP A 81 -4.70 -29.57 -0.90
N ARG A 82 -3.48 -30.01 -0.61
CA ARG A 82 -2.25 -29.26 -0.94
C ARG A 82 -1.95 -29.42 -2.41
N VAL A 83 -1.70 -28.32 -3.10
CA VAL A 83 -1.14 -28.28 -4.47
C VAL A 83 0.30 -27.86 -4.35
N THR A 84 1.25 -28.71 -4.76
CA THR A 84 2.67 -28.43 -4.56
C THR A 84 3.53 -29.00 -5.68
N ALA A 85 4.61 -28.31 -6.00
CA ALA A 85 5.69 -28.80 -6.87
C ALA A 85 6.72 -29.67 -6.12
N ALA A 86 6.58 -29.83 -4.81
CA ALA A 86 7.45 -30.64 -3.99
C ALA A 86 7.46 -32.11 -4.44
N SER A 87 8.65 -32.67 -4.60
CA SER A 87 8.84 -34.07 -5.01
C SER A 87 8.66 -35.06 -3.85
N LYS A 88 8.68 -34.57 -2.60
CA LYS A 88 8.54 -35.35 -1.37
C LYS A 88 7.69 -34.58 -0.35
N PRO A 89 6.91 -35.26 0.49
CA PRO A 89 6.05 -34.60 1.50
C PRO A 89 6.80 -33.69 2.47
N GLU A 90 8.04 -34.05 2.82
CA GLU A 90 8.90 -33.29 3.72
C GLU A 90 9.66 -32.13 3.06
N GLN A 91 9.53 -31.94 1.77
CA GLN A 91 10.14 -30.81 1.06
C GLN A 91 9.27 -29.58 1.25
N HIS A 92 9.82 -28.56 1.85
CA HIS A 92 9.20 -27.24 1.98
C HIS A 92 9.73 -26.35 0.86
N CYS A 93 8.82 -25.83 0.06
CA CYS A 93 9.07 -24.88 -1.01
C CYS A 93 8.33 -23.60 -0.69
N HIS A 94 8.79 -22.50 -1.24
CA HIS A 94 8.00 -21.28 -1.28
C HIS A 94 7.12 -21.31 -2.54
N GLU A 95 5.80 -21.40 -2.34
CA GLU A 95 4.81 -21.50 -3.41
C GLU A 95 3.86 -20.31 -3.31
N ASP A 96 3.87 -19.43 -4.31
CA ASP A 96 3.16 -18.15 -4.27
C ASP A 96 2.55 -17.81 -5.64
N ASP A 97 1.72 -16.75 -5.67
CA ASP A 97 1.21 -16.10 -6.86
C ASP A 97 0.45 -17.07 -7.80
N LEU A 98 -0.78 -17.39 -7.45
CA LEU A 98 -1.57 -18.39 -8.15
C LEU A 98 -2.56 -17.78 -9.18
N ALA A 99 -2.82 -18.52 -10.28
CA ALA A 99 -3.83 -18.20 -11.26
C ALA A 99 -4.60 -19.46 -11.72
N TRP A 100 -5.93 -19.35 -11.84
CA TRP A 100 -6.77 -20.39 -12.40
C TRP A 100 -6.75 -20.39 -13.93
N SER A 101 -6.73 -21.57 -14.53
CA SER A 101 -7.01 -21.71 -15.96
C SER A 101 -8.48 -21.36 -16.26
N PRO A 102 -8.79 -20.78 -17.45
CA PRO A 102 -10.17 -20.40 -17.81
C PRO A 102 -11.18 -21.56 -17.78
N LYS A 103 -10.68 -22.80 -17.89
CA LYS A 103 -11.52 -24.02 -17.82
C LYS A 103 -11.63 -24.60 -16.40
N SER A 104 -11.14 -23.93 -15.40
CA SER A 104 -11.15 -24.38 -14.00
C SER A 104 -10.46 -25.73 -13.74
N ASN A 105 -9.62 -26.21 -14.63
CA ASN A 105 -9.01 -27.54 -14.56
C ASN A 105 -7.51 -27.53 -14.26
N ALA A 106 -6.92 -26.36 -14.11
CA ALA A 106 -5.51 -26.19 -13.78
C ALA A 106 -5.25 -24.92 -12.98
N LEU A 107 -4.15 -24.96 -12.23
CA LEU A 107 -3.55 -23.79 -11.54
C LEU A 107 -2.14 -23.58 -12.08
N ALA A 108 -1.80 -22.35 -12.41
CA ALA A 108 -0.44 -21.88 -12.57
C ALA A 108 -0.01 -21.17 -11.27
N PHE A 109 1.24 -21.32 -10.90
CA PHE A 109 1.81 -20.71 -9.69
C PHE A 109 3.34 -20.68 -9.78
N PHE A 110 3.95 -19.84 -8.96
CA PHE A 110 5.41 -19.82 -8.83
C PHE A 110 5.86 -20.69 -7.67
N SER A 111 7.02 -21.34 -7.84
CA SER A 111 7.63 -22.17 -6.81
C SER A 111 9.15 -22.24 -6.96
N ASP A 112 9.84 -22.29 -5.83
CA ASP A 112 11.30 -22.52 -5.75
C ASP A 112 11.67 -24.01 -5.58
N CYS A 113 10.71 -24.93 -5.72
CA CYS A 113 10.91 -26.38 -5.48
C CYS A 113 12.05 -27.01 -6.29
N ALA A 114 12.43 -26.44 -7.43
CA ALA A 114 13.59 -26.94 -8.19
C ALA A 114 14.91 -26.71 -7.45
N VAL A 115 15.06 -25.55 -6.80
CA VAL A 115 16.22 -25.16 -5.96
C VAL A 115 15.68 -24.31 -4.79
N PRO A 116 15.24 -24.96 -3.69
CA PRO A 116 14.61 -24.25 -2.58
C PRO A 116 15.46 -23.11 -2.01
N GLY A 117 14.85 -21.93 -1.86
CA GLY A 117 15.52 -20.73 -1.36
C GLY A 117 16.39 -19.99 -2.38
N ASP A 118 16.41 -20.40 -3.66
CA ASP A 118 17.22 -19.77 -4.71
C ASP A 118 16.32 -19.20 -5.82
N GLN A 119 15.89 -20.01 -6.77
CA GLN A 119 15.20 -19.55 -7.98
C GLN A 119 13.76 -20.02 -8.04
N THR A 120 12.86 -19.07 -8.29
CA THR A 120 11.44 -19.31 -8.51
C THR A 120 11.14 -19.52 -9.98
N ASP A 121 10.34 -20.55 -10.29
CA ASP A 121 9.89 -20.90 -11.63
C ASP A 121 8.38 -21.00 -11.72
N LEU A 122 7.84 -20.91 -12.94
CA LEU A 122 6.43 -21.14 -13.22
C LEU A 122 6.12 -22.64 -13.28
N TYR A 123 5.11 -23.05 -12.53
CA TYR A 123 4.60 -24.42 -12.50
C TYR A 123 3.12 -24.47 -12.89
N LEU A 124 2.68 -25.65 -13.34
CA LEU A 124 1.30 -25.95 -13.70
C LEU A 124 0.84 -27.26 -13.04
N SER A 125 -0.24 -27.16 -12.26
CA SER A 125 -1.00 -28.29 -11.71
C SER A 125 -2.29 -28.49 -12.49
N THR A 126 -2.57 -29.71 -12.98
CA THR A 126 -3.85 -30.04 -13.65
C THR A 126 -4.92 -30.55 -12.68
N LEU A 127 -4.65 -30.59 -11.39
CA LEU A 127 -5.59 -30.99 -10.32
C LEU A 127 -6.22 -32.40 -10.46
N ASP A 128 -5.70 -33.23 -11.35
CA ASP A 128 -6.19 -34.58 -11.66
C ASP A 128 -5.25 -35.69 -11.15
N ALA A 129 -4.54 -35.41 -10.06
CA ALA A 129 -3.55 -36.30 -9.43
C ALA A 129 -2.30 -36.59 -10.28
N LYS A 130 -2.10 -35.88 -11.40
CA LYS A 130 -0.84 -35.91 -12.14
C LYS A 130 0.23 -35.08 -11.44
N PRO A 131 1.51 -35.41 -11.66
CA PRO A 131 2.60 -34.59 -11.15
C PRO A 131 2.50 -33.16 -11.65
N VAL A 132 2.73 -32.21 -10.76
CA VAL A 132 2.88 -30.80 -11.11
C VAL A 132 4.05 -30.64 -12.06
N ARG A 133 3.87 -29.84 -13.12
CA ARG A 133 4.89 -29.65 -14.17
C ARG A 133 5.54 -28.28 -14.04
N ARG A 134 6.85 -28.26 -14.05
CA ARG A 134 7.64 -27.04 -14.25
C ARG A 134 7.53 -26.61 -15.71
N LEU A 135 7.19 -25.36 -15.97
CA LEU A 135 7.06 -24.81 -17.34
C LEU A 135 8.29 -24.02 -17.76
N THR A 136 9.00 -23.40 -16.82
CA THR A 136 10.12 -22.50 -17.11
C THR A 136 11.41 -22.92 -16.44
N GLU A 137 12.53 -22.38 -16.95
CA GLU A 137 13.84 -22.34 -16.29
C GLU A 137 14.31 -20.90 -16.29
N LEU A 138 14.08 -20.20 -15.18
CA LEU A 138 14.29 -18.76 -15.05
C LEU A 138 15.56 -18.44 -14.27
N LYS A 139 16.02 -17.20 -14.43
CA LYS A 139 16.99 -16.57 -13.55
C LYS A 139 16.54 -15.12 -13.34
N GLY A 140 16.04 -14.81 -12.15
CA GLY A 140 15.57 -13.49 -11.80
C GLY A 140 14.26 -13.52 -11.01
N TYR A 141 13.58 -12.38 -10.95
CA TYR A 141 12.36 -12.20 -10.20
C TYR A 141 11.12 -12.33 -11.09
N VAL A 142 10.05 -12.90 -10.56
CA VAL A 142 8.78 -13.15 -11.26
C VAL A 142 7.59 -12.81 -10.38
N GLU A 143 6.50 -12.34 -11.00
CA GLU A 143 5.23 -12.07 -10.32
C GLU A 143 4.04 -12.06 -11.30
N ALA A 144 2.82 -12.01 -10.76
CA ALA A 144 1.57 -11.78 -11.47
C ALA A 144 1.29 -12.74 -12.63
N PRO A 145 1.21 -14.07 -12.43
CA PRO A 145 0.86 -15.00 -13.48
C PRO A 145 -0.60 -14.83 -13.91
N ALA A 146 -0.87 -14.83 -15.22
CA ALA A 146 -2.21 -14.74 -15.79
C ALA A 146 -2.35 -15.63 -17.01
N PHE A 147 -3.36 -16.50 -17.03
CA PHE A 147 -3.66 -17.30 -18.22
C PHE A 147 -4.21 -16.44 -19.36
N SER A 148 -3.82 -16.76 -20.57
CA SER A 148 -4.57 -16.29 -21.74
C SER A 148 -6.02 -16.81 -21.70
N PRO A 149 -7.03 -16.07 -22.21
CA PRO A 149 -8.43 -16.50 -22.22
C PRO A 149 -8.68 -17.85 -22.90
N ASP A 150 -7.85 -18.27 -23.87
CA ASP A 150 -7.92 -19.60 -24.50
C ASP A 150 -7.24 -20.72 -23.69
N GLY A 151 -6.51 -20.37 -22.63
CA GLY A 151 -5.82 -21.27 -21.71
C GLY A 151 -4.56 -21.92 -22.24
N LYS A 152 -4.02 -21.44 -23.36
CA LYS A 152 -2.82 -22.05 -23.98
C LYS A 152 -1.52 -21.48 -23.49
N SER A 153 -1.55 -20.30 -22.90
CA SER A 153 -0.38 -19.57 -22.41
C SER A 153 -0.61 -19.00 -21.00
N VAL A 154 0.49 -18.76 -20.30
CA VAL A 154 0.52 -17.96 -19.07
C VAL A 154 1.49 -16.82 -19.30
N ALA A 155 1.00 -15.58 -19.18
CA ALA A 155 1.83 -14.40 -19.12
C ALA A 155 2.20 -14.10 -17.66
N PHE A 156 3.32 -13.45 -17.45
CA PHE A 156 3.77 -13.00 -16.12
C PHE A 156 4.78 -11.87 -16.25
N LEU A 157 4.97 -11.13 -15.18
CA LEU A 157 6.03 -10.13 -15.08
C LEU A 157 7.34 -10.81 -14.72
N TYR A 158 8.41 -10.42 -15.39
CA TYR A 158 9.73 -11.04 -15.24
C TYR A 158 10.86 -10.01 -15.36
N VAL A 159 11.72 -10.00 -14.34
CA VAL A 159 12.98 -9.23 -14.35
C VAL A 159 14.14 -10.21 -14.48
N GLU A 160 14.67 -10.33 -15.69
CA GLU A 160 15.76 -11.26 -15.98
C GLU A 160 17.03 -10.86 -15.22
N GLY A 161 17.62 -11.84 -14.51
CA GLY A 161 18.85 -11.65 -13.74
C GLY A 161 18.71 -10.84 -12.45
N ALA A 162 17.50 -10.43 -12.06
CA ALA A 162 17.28 -9.75 -10.82
C ALA A 162 17.59 -10.65 -9.60
N THR A 163 18.11 -10.02 -8.56
CA THR A 163 18.49 -10.70 -7.30
C THR A 163 17.63 -10.24 -6.10
N ARG A 164 16.61 -9.43 -6.35
CA ARG A 164 15.69 -8.88 -5.37
C ARG A 164 14.32 -8.60 -6.02
N PRO A 165 13.25 -8.42 -5.23
CA PRO A 165 11.99 -7.88 -5.74
C PRO A 165 12.20 -6.50 -6.40
N ALA A 166 11.44 -6.22 -7.46
CA ALA A 166 11.39 -4.90 -8.07
C ALA A 166 10.56 -3.93 -7.22
N GLY A 167 10.73 -2.63 -7.47
CA GLY A 167 9.92 -1.56 -6.89
C GLY A 167 10.62 -0.75 -5.81
N ALA A 168 10.09 0.44 -5.60
CA ALA A 168 10.69 1.45 -4.75
C ALA A 168 10.65 1.12 -3.25
N LEU A 169 9.71 0.26 -2.82
CA LEU A 169 9.62 -0.20 -1.43
C LEU A 169 10.73 -1.17 -1.04
N ALA A 170 11.33 -1.86 -2.01
CA ALA A 170 12.41 -2.82 -1.77
C ALA A 170 13.74 -2.10 -1.44
N ALA A 171 14.63 -2.83 -0.76
CA ALA A 171 15.97 -2.31 -0.49
C ALA A 171 16.73 -2.04 -1.80
N MET A 172 17.12 -0.80 -2.04
CA MET A 172 17.85 -0.39 -3.23
C MET A 172 19.23 -1.06 -3.30
N LYS A 173 19.67 -1.38 -4.51
CA LYS A 173 21.09 -1.75 -4.72
C LYS A 173 22.00 -0.59 -4.37
N PRO A 174 23.22 -0.86 -3.83
CA PRO A 174 24.21 0.19 -3.72
C PRO A 174 24.46 0.83 -5.09
N PRO A 175 24.42 2.16 -5.20
CA PRO A 175 24.70 2.82 -6.46
C PRO A 175 26.12 2.51 -6.92
N ALA A 176 26.29 2.07 -8.16
CA ALA A 176 27.56 1.73 -8.77
C ALA A 176 27.51 1.96 -10.29
N GLY A 177 28.65 2.28 -10.89
CA GLY A 177 28.75 2.52 -12.34
C GLY A 177 28.08 3.82 -12.78
N VAL A 178 27.60 3.86 -14.01
CA VAL A 178 26.84 5.00 -14.55
C VAL A 178 25.39 4.87 -14.12
N ILE A 179 24.95 5.77 -13.24
CA ILE A 179 23.61 5.72 -12.65
C ILE A 179 22.55 5.93 -13.73
N GLY A 180 21.56 5.04 -13.74
CA GLY A 180 20.47 5.02 -14.74
C GLY A 180 20.81 4.30 -16.06
N GLU A 181 22.06 3.81 -16.21
CA GLU A 181 22.51 3.05 -17.37
C GLU A 181 23.01 1.65 -16.96
N ASP A 182 23.95 1.58 -16.01
CA ASP A 182 24.57 0.33 -15.58
C ASP A 182 23.68 -0.41 -14.56
N GLY A 183 23.40 -1.70 -14.84
CA GLY A 183 22.69 -2.57 -13.91
C GLY A 183 21.20 -2.27 -13.72
N VAL A 184 20.59 -1.57 -14.67
CA VAL A 184 19.13 -1.32 -14.68
C VAL A 184 18.41 -2.65 -14.84
N GLU A 185 17.51 -2.96 -13.92
CA GLU A 185 16.64 -4.13 -13.96
C GLU A 185 15.30 -3.74 -14.59
N ILE A 186 14.97 -4.35 -15.72
CA ILE A 186 13.79 -4.01 -16.51
C ILE A 186 12.77 -5.12 -16.41
N GLN A 187 11.62 -4.84 -15.79
CA GLN A 187 10.49 -5.76 -15.70
C GLN A 187 9.76 -5.78 -17.04
N ARG A 188 9.52 -6.99 -17.55
CA ARG A 188 8.91 -7.20 -18.85
C ARG A 188 7.80 -8.24 -18.77
N VAL A 189 6.84 -8.20 -19.69
CA VAL A 189 5.91 -9.32 -19.86
C VAL A 189 6.59 -10.46 -20.57
N ALA A 190 6.58 -11.61 -19.91
CA ALA A 190 7.03 -12.89 -20.45
C ALA A 190 5.85 -13.85 -20.59
N VAL A 191 5.92 -14.76 -21.57
CA VAL A 191 4.85 -15.73 -21.86
C VAL A 191 5.45 -17.14 -21.95
N ALA A 192 4.82 -18.10 -21.26
CA ALA A 192 5.12 -19.53 -21.35
C ALA A 192 3.91 -20.31 -21.87
N GLU A 193 4.15 -21.31 -22.73
CA GLU A 193 3.10 -22.20 -23.22
C GLU A 193 2.71 -23.26 -22.18
N THR A 194 1.41 -23.45 -21.95
CA THR A 194 0.90 -24.44 -20.98
C THR A 194 1.12 -25.88 -21.40
N ASN A 195 1.36 -26.16 -22.68
CA ASN A 195 1.61 -27.49 -23.25
C ASN A 195 3.09 -27.75 -23.57
N ALA A 196 4.00 -26.86 -23.15
CA ALA A 196 5.42 -27.05 -23.38
C ALA A 196 5.88 -28.43 -22.93
N PRO A 197 6.61 -29.19 -23.80
CA PRO A 197 6.99 -30.60 -23.53
C PRO A 197 8.08 -30.71 -22.45
N LYS A 198 8.81 -29.65 -22.20
CA LYS A 198 9.88 -29.53 -21.19
C LYS A 198 10.00 -28.10 -20.73
N PRO A 199 10.53 -27.84 -19.50
CA PRO A 199 10.87 -26.51 -19.06
C PRO A 199 11.84 -25.79 -19.99
N GLY A 200 11.71 -24.47 -20.11
CA GLY A 200 12.59 -23.66 -20.95
C GLY A 200 12.43 -22.16 -20.67
N PRO A 201 13.19 -21.31 -21.38
CA PRO A 201 13.03 -19.87 -21.26
C PRO A 201 11.67 -19.43 -21.80
N PRO A 202 11.02 -18.43 -21.20
CA PRO A 202 9.79 -17.86 -21.72
C PRO A 202 10.06 -17.00 -22.95
N VAL A 203 8.99 -16.65 -23.66
CA VAL A 203 9.06 -15.65 -24.73
C VAL A 203 8.85 -14.27 -24.12
N MET A 204 9.86 -13.38 -24.26
CA MET A 204 9.72 -11.98 -23.83
C MET A 204 8.86 -11.24 -24.86
N VAL A 205 7.73 -10.70 -24.43
CA VAL A 205 6.77 -10.02 -25.32
C VAL A 205 7.02 -8.52 -25.35
N SER A 206 7.04 -7.86 -24.22
CA SER A 206 7.25 -6.40 -24.18
C SER A 206 8.67 -6.03 -24.58
N PRO A 207 8.89 -4.83 -25.20
CA PRO A 207 10.22 -4.38 -25.61
C PRO A 207 11.19 -4.22 -24.43
N ALA A 208 12.49 -4.38 -24.70
CA ALA A 208 13.53 -4.23 -23.67
C ALA A 208 13.76 -2.78 -23.20
N ASN A 209 13.20 -1.80 -23.90
CA ASN A 209 13.24 -0.39 -23.53
C ASN A 209 11.97 0.10 -22.81
N LEU A 210 11.11 -0.82 -22.37
CA LEU A 210 9.92 -0.51 -21.57
C LEU A 210 9.95 -1.30 -20.27
N HIS A 211 9.80 -0.63 -19.15
CA HIS A 211 9.56 -1.28 -17.85
C HIS A 211 8.05 -1.40 -17.64
N VAL A 212 7.54 -2.63 -17.56
CA VAL A 212 6.11 -2.93 -17.44
C VAL A 212 5.75 -3.10 -15.97
N TYR A 213 4.68 -2.46 -15.52
CA TYR A 213 4.18 -2.54 -14.14
C TYR A 213 2.97 -3.45 -13.99
N GLU A 214 2.05 -3.41 -14.96
CA GLU A 214 0.81 -4.17 -14.96
C GLU A 214 0.42 -4.53 -16.39
N PHE A 215 -0.31 -5.62 -16.56
CA PHE A 215 -0.80 -6.04 -17.87
C PHE A 215 -2.15 -6.75 -17.79
N ASP A 216 -2.83 -6.86 -18.93
CA ASP A 216 -4.04 -7.64 -19.13
C ASP A 216 -4.07 -8.27 -20.54
N TRP A 217 -4.68 -9.44 -20.66
CA TRP A 217 -4.86 -10.13 -21.92
C TRP A 217 -6.07 -9.59 -22.70
N SER A 218 -5.92 -9.41 -24.02
CA SER A 218 -7.07 -9.24 -24.89
C SER A 218 -7.98 -10.48 -24.89
N PRO A 219 -9.30 -10.32 -25.04
CA PRO A 219 -10.26 -11.44 -24.96
C PRO A 219 -10.03 -12.52 -26.03
N ASP A 220 -9.39 -12.20 -27.14
CA ASP A 220 -9.04 -13.15 -28.20
C ASP A 220 -7.67 -13.84 -28.00
N SER A 221 -6.97 -13.55 -26.91
CA SER A 221 -5.67 -14.13 -26.54
C SER A 221 -4.50 -13.77 -27.47
N LYS A 222 -4.63 -12.69 -28.27
CA LYS A 222 -3.59 -12.35 -29.26
C LYS A 222 -2.79 -11.11 -28.93
N GLU A 223 -3.30 -10.29 -28.02
CA GLU A 223 -2.70 -9.02 -27.63
C GLU A 223 -2.63 -8.88 -26.11
N LEU A 224 -1.77 -7.98 -25.67
CA LEU A 224 -1.69 -7.52 -24.30
C LEU A 224 -1.92 -6.01 -24.25
N ALA A 225 -2.61 -5.54 -23.22
CA ALA A 225 -2.53 -4.16 -22.75
C ALA A 225 -1.62 -4.12 -21.54
N TYR A 226 -0.80 -3.09 -21.42
CA TYR A 226 0.07 -2.94 -20.25
C TYR A 226 0.43 -1.49 -19.97
N VAL A 227 0.65 -1.19 -18.70
CA VAL A 227 1.18 0.08 -18.22
C VAL A 227 2.69 -0.02 -18.15
N ALA A 228 3.41 0.87 -18.86
CA ALA A 228 4.87 0.80 -18.92
C ALA A 228 5.51 2.18 -19.03
N ALA A 229 6.73 2.32 -18.50
CA ALA A 229 7.52 3.54 -18.57
C ALA A 229 8.61 3.46 -19.64
N ASP A 230 8.84 4.64 -20.28
CA ASP A 230 9.94 4.96 -21.16
C ASP A 230 10.47 6.35 -20.73
N PRO A 231 11.67 6.50 -20.21
CA PRO A 231 12.72 5.46 -20.05
C PRO A 231 12.34 4.36 -19.08
N PRO A 232 12.89 3.14 -19.29
CA PRO A 232 12.61 2.01 -18.43
C PRO A 232 13.25 2.20 -17.05
N GLY A 233 12.54 1.79 -16.00
CA GLY A 233 13.05 1.84 -14.61
C GLY A 233 11.96 1.48 -13.64
N GLU A 234 12.32 0.76 -12.58
CA GLU A 234 11.37 0.28 -11.58
C GLU A 234 10.58 1.42 -10.90
N ASN A 235 11.13 2.63 -10.89
CA ASN A 235 10.58 3.79 -10.20
C ASN A 235 10.01 4.85 -11.16
N ASN A 236 9.72 4.50 -12.41
CA ASN A 236 9.20 5.43 -13.42
C ASN A 236 7.68 5.26 -13.70
N TRP A 237 6.96 4.57 -12.81
CA TRP A 237 5.52 4.36 -12.98
C TRP A 237 4.72 5.66 -13.13
N TRP A 238 5.11 6.73 -12.43
CA TRP A 238 4.43 8.03 -12.49
C TRP A 238 4.43 8.72 -13.86
N VAL A 239 5.32 8.30 -14.75
CA VAL A 239 5.38 8.79 -16.16
C VAL A 239 4.97 7.72 -17.16
N ALA A 240 4.40 6.61 -16.70
CA ALA A 240 4.01 5.49 -17.52
C ALA A 240 2.89 5.84 -18.50
N LYS A 241 2.85 5.07 -19.59
CA LYS A 241 1.84 5.13 -20.65
C LYS A 241 1.11 3.80 -20.72
N LEU A 242 -0.09 3.80 -21.29
CA LEU A 242 -0.80 2.58 -21.63
C LEU A 242 -0.44 2.16 -23.04
N TYR A 243 -0.04 0.92 -23.21
CA TYR A 243 0.33 0.30 -24.47
C TYR A 243 -0.60 -0.86 -24.82
N THR A 244 -0.78 -1.12 -26.13
CA THR A 244 -1.29 -2.37 -26.66
C THR A 244 -0.21 -3.01 -27.54
N GLN A 245 -0.15 -4.33 -27.55
CA GLN A 245 0.83 -5.06 -28.34
C GLN A 245 0.30 -6.45 -28.72
N ALA A 246 0.26 -6.75 -30.03
CA ALA A 246 0.04 -8.09 -30.51
C ALA A 246 1.24 -8.99 -30.17
N LEU A 247 1.00 -10.26 -29.88
CA LEU A 247 2.08 -11.23 -29.65
C LEU A 247 2.99 -11.30 -30.90
N GLY A 248 4.26 -10.95 -30.73
CA GLY A 248 5.24 -10.85 -31.81
C GLY A 248 5.16 -9.60 -32.68
N GLY A 249 4.29 -8.62 -32.32
CA GLY A 249 4.20 -7.30 -32.95
C GLY A 249 4.96 -6.23 -32.17
N ASP A 250 4.85 -4.99 -32.66
CA ASP A 250 5.42 -3.81 -32.00
C ASP A 250 4.47 -3.24 -30.94
N ALA A 251 5.01 -2.64 -29.89
CA ALA A 251 4.26 -1.95 -28.86
C ALA A 251 3.71 -0.62 -29.42
N LYS A 252 2.41 -0.34 -29.17
CA LYS A 252 1.74 0.87 -29.57
C LYS A 252 1.25 1.60 -28.32
N ALA A 253 1.73 2.81 -28.06
CA ALA A 253 1.17 3.65 -27.01
C ALA A 253 -0.23 4.13 -27.43
N VAL A 254 -1.25 3.79 -26.64
CA VAL A 254 -2.65 4.16 -26.87
C VAL A 254 -3.10 5.31 -25.96
N LEU A 255 -2.40 5.53 -24.86
CA LEU A 255 -2.62 6.64 -23.95
C LEU A 255 -1.31 7.07 -23.29
N ALA A 256 -1.03 8.37 -23.33
CA ALA A 256 0.07 9.01 -22.61
C ALA A 256 -0.50 10.14 -21.73
N PRO A 257 -0.64 9.97 -20.42
CA PRO A 257 -1.26 10.97 -19.54
C PRO A 257 -0.62 12.36 -19.63
N ALA A 258 0.69 12.45 -19.81
CA ALA A 258 1.39 13.73 -19.98
C ALA A 258 1.03 14.47 -21.27
N GLU A 259 0.49 13.79 -22.28
CA GLU A 259 0.17 14.34 -23.60
C GLU A 259 -1.33 14.66 -23.78
N VAL A 260 -2.21 14.13 -22.92
CA VAL A 260 -3.64 14.37 -22.98
C VAL A 260 -4.02 15.74 -22.40
N LYS A 261 -5.17 16.26 -22.83
CA LYS A 261 -5.75 17.47 -22.24
C LYS A 261 -6.88 17.09 -21.28
N GLY A 262 -7.05 17.86 -20.23
CA GLY A 262 -8.13 17.69 -19.27
C GLY A 262 -7.68 17.09 -17.93
N PRO A 263 -8.60 16.53 -17.14
CA PRO A 263 -8.32 16.14 -15.73
C PRO A 263 -7.24 15.08 -15.58
N LEU A 264 -7.09 14.17 -16.54
CA LEU A 264 -6.06 13.11 -16.49
C LEU A 264 -4.64 13.61 -16.80
N HIS A 265 -4.48 14.87 -17.24
CA HIS A 265 -3.17 15.39 -17.65
C HIS A 265 -2.12 15.29 -16.53
N GLY A 266 -1.04 14.54 -16.81
CA GLY A 266 0.09 14.36 -15.90
C GLY A 266 -0.21 13.50 -14.67
N PHE A 267 -1.36 12.80 -14.63
CA PHE A 267 -1.69 11.85 -13.56
C PHE A 267 -1.28 10.42 -13.90
N GLN A 268 -1.32 9.58 -12.91
CA GLN A 268 -0.94 8.18 -13.00
C GLN A 268 -2.12 7.34 -13.50
N ILE A 269 -1.79 6.18 -14.06
CA ILE A 269 -2.75 5.18 -14.52
C ILE A 269 -2.38 3.80 -13.99
N ALA A 270 -3.39 2.99 -13.71
CA ALA A 270 -3.23 1.64 -13.17
C ALA A 270 -4.39 0.72 -13.58
N VAL A 271 -4.25 -0.58 -13.35
CA VAL A 271 -5.30 -1.60 -13.50
C VAL A 271 -5.94 -1.59 -14.90
N PRO A 272 -5.16 -1.74 -15.99
CA PRO A 272 -5.73 -1.81 -17.34
C PRO A 272 -6.57 -3.08 -17.51
N ARG A 273 -7.78 -2.96 -18.10
CA ARG A 273 -8.69 -4.10 -18.35
C ARG A 273 -9.35 -3.98 -19.72
N TRP A 274 -9.16 -5.00 -20.55
CA TRP A 274 -9.82 -5.10 -21.85
C TRP A 274 -11.33 -5.32 -21.72
N SER A 275 -12.12 -4.59 -22.50
CA SER A 275 -13.55 -4.91 -22.66
C SER A 275 -13.74 -6.27 -23.34
N PRO A 276 -14.86 -6.99 -23.09
CA PRO A 276 -15.12 -8.30 -23.69
C PRO A 276 -15.10 -8.31 -25.22
N ASP A 277 -15.43 -7.21 -25.88
CA ASP A 277 -15.37 -7.10 -27.35
C ASP A 277 -13.98 -6.69 -27.90
N GLY A 278 -13.03 -6.43 -27.02
CA GLY A 278 -11.64 -6.07 -27.38
C GLY A 278 -11.48 -4.66 -27.97
N LYS A 279 -12.44 -3.76 -27.82
CA LYS A 279 -12.37 -2.42 -28.44
C LYS A 279 -12.02 -1.30 -27.48
N THR A 280 -12.20 -1.53 -26.20
CA THR A 280 -12.01 -0.52 -25.15
C THR A 280 -11.12 -1.07 -24.05
N ILE A 281 -10.31 -0.22 -23.44
CA ILE A 281 -9.57 -0.54 -22.24
C ILE A 281 -10.07 0.38 -21.14
N ALA A 282 -10.54 -0.20 -20.03
CA ALA A 282 -10.80 0.51 -18.80
C ALA A 282 -9.55 0.56 -17.94
N PHE A 283 -9.38 1.60 -17.15
CA PHE A 283 -8.26 1.76 -16.24
C PHE A 283 -8.64 2.72 -15.10
N ILE A 284 -7.86 2.73 -14.04
CA ILE A 284 -7.97 3.72 -12.97
C ILE A 284 -6.95 4.83 -13.25
N GLY A 285 -7.39 6.09 -13.16
CA GLY A 285 -6.53 7.25 -13.35
C GLY A 285 -6.79 8.31 -12.30
N GLY A 286 -5.72 8.85 -11.72
CA GLY A 286 -5.81 9.86 -10.67
C GLY A 286 -4.46 10.27 -10.11
N LEU A 287 -4.51 11.07 -9.05
CA LEU A 287 -3.31 11.45 -8.33
C LEU A 287 -2.93 10.35 -7.36
N MET A 288 -1.83 9.67 -7.63
CA MET A 288 -1.30 8.59 -6.81
C MET A 288 0.12 8.94 -6.36
N SER A 289 0.57 8.38 -5.27
CA SER A 289 1.90 8.64 -4.70
C SER A 289 2.75 7.38 -4.58
N ASP A 290 2.14 6.22 -4.75
CA ASP A 290 2.77 4.92 -4.66
C ASP A 290 2.10 3.97 -5.67
N GLN A 291 2.88 3.20 -6.41
CA GLN A 291 2.34 2.21 -7.35
C GLN A 291 1.62 1.05 -6.64
N GLY A 292 1.88 0.85 -5.35
CA GLY A 292 1.19 -0.14 -4.50
C GLY A 292 -0.15 0.33 -3.92
N ALA A 293 -0.44 1.66 -3.98
CA ALA A 293 -1.68 2.25 -3.46
C ALA A 293 -2.48 2.88 -4.61
N THR A 294 -3.33 2.08 -5.25
CA THR A 294 -4.17 2.50 -6.37
C THR A 294 -5.42 3.22 -5.88
N GLY A 295 -5.70 4.38 -6.44
CA GLY A 295 -6.92 5.13 -6.19
C GLY A 295 -7.13 6.21 -7.26
N GLY A 296 -8.39 6.55 -7.54
CA GLY A 296 -8.73 7.58 -8.53
C GLY A 296 -10.11 7.37 -9.11
N ASP A 297 -10.32 7.91 -10.31
CA ASP A 297 -11.53 7.72 -11.10
C ASP A 297 -11.40 6.55 -12.08
N VAL A 298 -12.54 6.00 -12.51
CA VAL A 298 -12.61 4.98 -13.57
C VAL A 298 -12.59 5.67 -14.93
N TRP A 299 -11.67 5.26 -15.78
CA TRP A 299 -11.48 5.82 -17.12
C TRP A 299 -11.59 4.74 -18.19
N THR A 300 -11.92 5.16 -19.41
CA THR A 300 -11.83 4.31 -20.60
C THR A 300 -11.11 5.01 -21.74
N VAL A 301 -10.47 4.21 -22.60
CA VAL A 301 -9.88 4.65 -23.86
C VAL A 301 -10.10 3.56 -24.91
N SER A 302 -10.22 3.94 -26.19
CA SER A 302 -10.25 2.95 -27.28
C SER A 302 -8.93 2.16 -27.32
N ALA A 303 -8.98 0.88 -27.59
CA ALA A 303 -7.80 0.03 -27.80
C ALA A 303 -6.92 0.52 -28.96
N ASP A 304 -7.49 1.28 -29.89
CA ASP A 304 -6.77 1.94 -30.96
C ASP A 304 -6.16 3.30 -30.57
N GLY A 305 -6.42 3.76 -29.36
CA GLY A 305 -6.04 5.08 -28.84
C GLY A 305 -7.11 6.13 -29.08
N GLY A 306 -6.86 7.33 -28.57
CA GLY A 306 -7.77 8.47 -28.66
C GLY A 306 -7.92 9.22 -27.35
N ALA A 307 -8.98 10.03 -27.24
CA ALA A 307 -9.24 10.78 -26.02
C ALA A 307 -9.78 9.85 -24.92
N PRO A 308 -9.17 9.84 -23.73
CA PRO A 308 -9.71 9.12 -22.60
C PRO A 308 -11.02 9.74 -22.12
N ARG A 309 -11.85 8.94 -21.48
CA ARG A 309 -13.13 9.36 -20.91
C ARG A 309 -13.21 8.96 -19.45
N ASP A 310 -13.53 9.92 -18.60
CA ASP A 310 -13.84 9.74 -17.20
C ASP A 310 -15.27 9.21 -17.04
N LEU A 311 -15.43 8.11 -16.33
CA LEU A 311 -16.71 7.46 -16.08
C LEU A 311 -17.24 7.73 -14.66
N SER A 312 -16.42 8.18 -13.74
CA SER A 312 -16.78 8.33 -12.32
C SER A 312 -16.52 9.74 -11.76
N SER A 313 -16.34 10.72 -12.64
CA SER A 313 -16.05 12.10 -12.26
C SER A 313 -16.97 12.65 -11.18
N GLY A 314 -16.37 13.23 -10.13
CA GLY A 314 -17.09 13.86 -9.03
C GLY A 314 -17.75 12.91 -8.04
N ARG A 315 -17.49 11.60 -8.11
CA ARG A 315 -17.88 10.67 -7.05
C ARG A 315 -17.06 10.93 -5.78
N PRO A 316 -17.68 10.85 -4.59
CA PRO A 316 -16.97 11.01 -3.31
C PRO A 316 -16.30 9.68 -2.87
N THR A 317 -15.71 8.94 -3.80
CA THR A 317 -15.08 7.63 -3.60
C THR A 317 -13.80 7.56 -4.42
N SER A 318 -12.92 6.60 -4.13
CA SER A 318 -11.71 6.33 -4.91
C SER A 318 -11.72 4.89 -5.39
N ALA A 319 -11.84 4.69 -6.71
CA ALA A 319 -11.76 3.36 -7.31
C ALA A 319 -10.35 2.80 -7.17
N ALA A 320 -10.23 1.51 -6.82
CA ALA A 320 -8.95 0.83 -6.59
C ALA A 320 -8.81 -0.47 -7.40
N TRP A 321 -9.89 -1.02 -7.90
CA TRP A 321 -9.89 -2.21 -8.78
C TRP A 321 -11.13 -2.20 -9.67
N LEU A 322 -11.06 -2.83 -10.84
CA LEU A 322 -12.18 -2.94 -11.77
C LEU A 322 -12.11 -4.23 -12.61
N GLU A 323 -13.27 -4.69 -13.05
CA GLU A 323 -13.44 -5.83 -13.96
C GLU A 323 -14.70 -5.64 -14.82
N TRP A 324 -14.62 -5.96 -16.12
CA TRP A 324 -15.77 -5.88 -17.01
C TRP A 324 -16.73 -7.04 -16.79
N GLU A 325 -18.04 -6.74 -16.59
CA GLU A 325 -19.11 -7.72 -16.65
C GLU A 325 -19.62 -7.89 -18.08
N SER A 326 -19.70 -6.79 -18.82
CA SER A 326 -20.12 -6.71 -20.21
C SER A 326 -19.42 -5.54 -20.90
N ASN A 327 -19.72 -5.24 -22.15
CA ASN A 327 -19.15 -4.05 -22.81
C ASN A 327 -19.69 -2.72 -22.23
N ASP A 328 -20.79 -2.79 -21.50
CA ASP A 328 -21.50 -1.63 -20.96
C ASP A 328 -21.53 -1.62 -19.41
N ASP A 329 -21.03 -2.65 -18.77
CA ASP A 329 -21.08 -2.79 -17.31
C ASP A 329 -19.70 -3.13 -16.74
N LEU A 330 -19.32 -2.44 -15.66
CA LEU A 330 -18.08 -2.68 -14.90
C LEU A 330 -18.39 -2.94 -13.43
N PHE A 331 -17.74 -3.91 -12.83
CA PHE A 331 -17.57 -3.98 -11.39
C PHE A 331 -16.41 -3.11 -10.96
N VAL A 332 -16.60 -2.34 -9.89
CA VAL A 332 -15.60 -1.44 -9.35
C VAL A 332 -15.49 -1.66 -7.83
N SER A 333 -14.31 -1.97 -7.36
CA SER A 333 -14.00 -1.94 -5.94
C SER A 333 -13.47 -0.55 -5.60
N GLU A 334 -14.03 0.08 -4.56
CA GLU A 334 -13.71 1.46 -4.22
C GLU A 334 -13.67 1.71 -2.71
N LEU A 335 -12.88 2.68 -2.31
CA LEU A 335 -12.87 3.23 -0.96
C LEU A 335 -13.92 4.34 -0.85
N ALA A 336 -14.69 4.34 0.24
CA ALA A 336 -15.80 5.26 0.48
C ALA A 336 -15.92 5.63 1.97
N GLY A 337 -15.32 6.75 2.39
CA GLY A 337 -15.47 7.28 3.75
C GLY A 337 -15.03 6.31 4.86
N GLY A 338 -13.94 5.56 4.65
CA GLY A 338 -13.42 4.55 5.58
C GLY A 338 -13.98 3.13 5.37
N ASN A 339 -14.91 2.94 4.42
CA ASN A 339 -15.40 1.63 4.04
C ASN A 339 -14.75 1.15 2.74
N SER A 340 -14.63 -0.17 2.59
CA SER A 340 -14.37 -0.84 1.33
C SER A 340 -15.70 -1.32 0.73
N GLN A 341 -15.94 -1.06 -0.55
CA GLN A 341 -17.19 -1.48 -1.18
C GLN A 341 -17.01 -1.96 -2.62
N LEU A 342 -17.90 -2.79 -3.08
CA LEU A 342 -18.04 -3.23 -4.48
C LEU A 342 -19.33 -2.67 -5.05
N ILE A 343 -19.23 -2.02 -6.21
CA ILE A 343 -20.38 -1.48 -6.94
C ILE A 343 -20.42 -2.01 -8.38
N ARG A 344 -21.53 -1.79 -9.06
CA ARG A 344 -21.62 -1.91 -10.51
C ARG A 344 -21.80 -0.52 -11.11
N LEU A 345 -21.00 -0.24 -12.15
CA LEU A 345 -21.05 0.96 -12.97
C LEU A 345 -21.65 0.59 -14.33
N HIS A 346 -22.67 1.31 -14.78
CA HIS A 346 -23.29 1.15 -16.09
C HIS A 346 -22.89 2.28 -17.01
N ILE A 347 -22.61 1.95 -18.28
CA ILE A 347 -22.23 2.88 -19.33
C ILE A 347 -23.38 2.94 -20.35
N ASP A 348 -24.13 4.04 -20.35
CA ASP A 348 -25.24 4.26 -21.28
C ASP A 348 -24.76 5.09 -22.48
N VAL A 349 -24.80 4.49 -23.66
CA VAL A 349 -24.39 5.13 -24.92
C VAL A 349 -25.61 5.57 -25.73
N ASP A 350 -25.94 6.87 -25.76
CA ASP A 350 -26.93 7.43 -26.69
C ASP A 350 -26.24 7.78 -28.01
N ILE A 351 -26.42 6.90 -29.01
CA ILE A 351 -25.84 7.07 -30.34
C ILE A 351 -26.45 8.29 -31.06
N ALA A 352 -27.71 8.59 -30.83
CA ALA A 352 -28.40 9.70 -31.50
C ALA A 352 -27.97 11.05 -30.95
N ALA A 353 -27.84 11.17 -29.64
CA ALA A 353 -27.36 12.36 -28.97
C ALA A 353 -25.81 12.47 -28.98
N LYS A 354 -25.10 11.39 -29.32
CA LYS A 354 -23.65 11.25 -29.19
C LYS A 354 -23.16 11.54 -27.78
N THR A 355 -23.93 11.12 -26.80
CA THR A 355 -23.60 11.26 -25.37
C THR A 355 -23.36 9.89 -24.76
N ILE A 356 -22.50 9.87 -23.75
CA ILE A 356 -22.32 8.73 -22.85
C ILE A 356 -22.61 9.24 -21.46
N THR A 357 -23.48 8.54 -20.75
CA THR A 357 -23.77 8.78 -19.35
C THR A 357 -23.40 7.54 -18.55
N THR A 358 -23.11 7.74 -17.28
CA THR A 358 -22.82 6.65 -16.35
C THR A 358 -23.81 6.66 -15.22
N THR A 359 -24.24 5.47 -14.80
CA THR A 359 -25.06 5.27 -13.61
C THR A 359 -24.40 4.21 -12.72
N PHE A 360 -24.72 4.24 -11.44
CA PHE A 360 -24.10 3.40 -10.43
C PHE A 360 -25.17 2.69 -9.63
N ASP A 361 -25.06 1.39 -9.48
CA ASP A 361 -25.91 0.63 -8.57
C ASP A 361 -25.54 0.94 -7.11
N PRO A 362 -26.46 0.71 -6.16
CA PRO A 362 -26.11 0.63 -4.75
C PRO A 362 -25.00 -0.39 -4.52
N PRO A 363 -24.16 -0.22 -3.47
CA PRO A 363 -23.11 -1.17 -3.19
C PRO A 363 -23.61 -2.60 -3.05
N ILE A 364 -22.96 -3.53 -3.76
CA ILE A 364 -23.16 -4.98 -3.63
C ILE A 364 -22.81 -5.39 -2.20
N PHE A 365 -21.73 -4.86 -1.68
CA PHE A 365 -21.42 -4.83 -0.25
C PHE A 365 -20.65 -3.54 0.09
N SER A 366 -20.75 -3.12 1.35
CA SER A 366 -19.95 -2.04 1.94
C SER A 366 -19.62 -2.45 3.37
N ILE A 367 -18.33 -2.55 3.69
CA ILE A 367 -17.85 -3.02 4.99
C ILE A 367 -16.80 -2.06 5.55
N PRO A 368 -16.78 -1.83 6.88
CA PRO A 368 -15.75 -1.02 7.54
C PRO A 368 -14.47 -1.83 7.77
N GLY A 369 -13.91 -2.40 6.71
CA GLY A 369 -12.77 -3.29 6.78
C GLY A 369 -12.01 -3.37 5.47
N SER A 370 -10.86 -4.00 5.50
CA SER A 370 -10.07 -4.30 4.31
C SER A 370 -10.77 -5.34 3.42
N VAL A 371 -10.58 -5.22 2.12
CA VAL A 371 -11.06 -6.18 1.11
C VAL A 371 -9.96 -6.42 0.11
N GLY A 372 -9.63 -7.67 -0.17
CA GLY A 372 -8.65 -8.00 -1.19
C GLY A 372 -8.57 -9.50 -1.49
N ASP A 373 -7.97 -9.84 -2.60
CA ASP A 373 -7.62 -11.23 -2.94
C ASP A 373 -6.20 -11.60 -2.44
N GLY A 374 -5.47 -10.63 -1.88
CA GLY A 374 -4.11 -10.79 -1.37
C GLY A 374 -3.01 -10.45 -2.38
N ARG A 375 -3.35 -10.04 -3.62
CA ARG A 375 -2.38 -9.60 -4.65
C ARG A 375 -2.23 -8.09 -4.68
N LEU A 376 -3.34 -7.39 -4.73
CA LEU A 376 -3.43 -5.93 -4.72
C LEU A 376 -4.38 -5.50 -3.60
N GLU A 377 -4.19 -4.30 -3.09
CA GLU A 377 -5.17 -3.68 -2.21
C GLU A 377 -6.52 -3.55 -2.95
N MET A 378 -7.61 -3.94 -2.31
CA MET A 378 -8.96 -3.88 -2.86
C MET A 378 -9.25 -4.80 -4.07
N SER A 379 -8.35 -5.67 -4.50
CA SER A 379 -8.60 -6.63 -5.56
C SER A 379 -9.53 -7.77 -5.13
N LEU A 380 -10.30 -8.32 -6.07
CA LEU A 380 -11.29 -9.36 -5.83
C LEU A 380 -11.11 -10.50 -6.83
N SER A 381 -11.49 -11.72 -6.44
CA SER A 381 -11.53 -12.86 -7.35
C SER A 381 -12.97 -13.19 -7.71
N ALA A 382 -13.30 -13.20 -9.02
CA ALA A 382 -14.63 -13.47 -9.53
C ALA A 382 -14.74 -14.82 -10.24
N SER A 383 -15.93 -15.45 -10.21
CA SER A 383 -16.28 -16.52 -11.14
C SER A 383 -16.48 -15.94 -12.55
N ALA A 384 -16.26 -16.76 -13.60
CA ALA A 384 -16.33 -16.29 -15.00
C ALA A 384 -17.70 -15.74 -15.41
N ASP A 385 -18.77 -16.10 -14.70
CA ASP A 385 -20.12 -15.56 -14.91
C ASP A 385 -20.47 -14.40 -13.98
N HIS A 386 -19.49 -13.94 -13.19
CA HIS A 386 -19.60 -12.87 -12.18
C HIS A 386 -20.76 -13.07 -11.16
N SER A 387 -21.27 -14.30 -11.03
CA SER A 387 -22.30 -14.61 -10.02
C SER A 387 -21.74 -14.71 -8.60
N LEU A 388 -20.41 -14.78 -8.47
CA LEU A 388 -19.71 -14.99 -7.22
C LEU A 388 -18.41 -14.19 -7.19
N PHE A 389 -18.23 -13.38 -6.15
CA PHE A 389 -16.95 -12.77 -5.77
C PHE A 389 -16.43 -13.38 -4.47
N VAL A 390 -15.14 -13.66 -4.43
CA VAL A 390 -14.46 -14.13 -3.22
C VAL A 390 -13.33 -13.19 -2.87
N TYR A 391 -13.16 -12.92 -1.59
CA TYR A 391 -12.16 -12.00 -1.09
C TYR A 391 -11.73 -12.36 0.34
N LYS A 392 -10.54 -11.93 0.70
CA LYS A 392 -10.04 -11.88 2.05
C LYS A 392 -10.50 -10.57 2.69
N SER A 393 -10.93 -10.62 3.94
CA SER A 393 -11.32 -9.43 4.68
C SER A 393 -10.95 -9.53 6.15
N SER A 394 -10.64 -8.40 6.74
CA SER A 394 -10.44 -8.23 8.18
C SER A 394 -10.86 -6.83 8.63
N THR A 395 -10.98 -6.67 9.95
CA THR A 395 -11.18 -5.39 10.60
C THR A 395 -10.24 -5.27 11.80
N PHE A 396 -10.22 -4.14 12.48
CA PHE A 396 -9.51 -4.03 13.76
C PHE A 396 -10.06 -4.98 14.84
N ASP A 397 -11.31 -5.43 14.72
CA ASP A 397 -11.95 -6.29 15.70
C ASP A 397 -12.01 -7.77 15.27
N ASN A 398 -11.79 -8.06 13.98
CA ASN A 398 -11.92 -9.41 13.43
C ASN A 398 -10.69 -9.75 12.57
N PRO A 399 -10.06 -10.90 12.80
CA PRO A 399 -8.92 -11.36 12.01
C PRO A 399 -9.31 -11.74 10.58
N GLU A 400 -8.28 -11.99 9.76
CA GLU A 400 -8.44 -12.34 8.34
C GLU A 400 -9.23 -13.63 8.16
N GLU A 401 -10.28 -13.56 7.32
CA GLU A 401 -11.06 -14.69 6.86
C GLU A 401 -11.45 -14.50 5.39
N PHE A 402 -11.85 -15.60 4.74
CA PHE A 402 -12.39 -15.55 3.39
C PHE A 402 -13.91 -15.37 3.42
N TYR A 403 -14.36 -14.53 2.50
CA TYR A 403 -15.77 -14.20 2.32
C TYR A 403 -16.18 -14.40 0.86
N ALA A 404 -17.48 -14.67 0.65
CA ALA A 404 -18.09 -14.72 -0.66
C ALA A 404 -19.28 -13.76 -0.73
N ALA A 405 -19.33 -12.95 -1.78
CA ALA A 405 -20.51 -12.19 -2.17
C ALA A 405 -21.14 -12.86 -3.39
N LYS A 406 -22.40 -13.32 -3.25
CA LYS A 406 -23.17 -13.89 -4.36
C LYS A 406 -24.08 -12.84 -4.93
N LEU A 407 -24.03 -12.64 -6.24
CA LEU A 407 -24.94 -11.75 -6.95
C LEU A 407 -26.24 -12.50 -7.25
N GLY A 408 -27.38 -11.89 -6.88
CA GLY A 408 -28.68 -12.30 -7.38
C GLY A 408 -28.78 -12.09 -8.90
N ARG A 409 -29.70 -12.79 -9.56
CA ARG A 409 -29.94 -12.57 -11.00
C ARG A 409 -30.33 -11.11 -11.26
N LYS A 410 -29.84 -10.54 -12.36
CA LYS A 410 -30.20 -9.18 -12.83
C LYS A 410 -31.74 -8.99 -12.72
N ASN A 411 -32.18 -7.98 -11.95
CA ASN A 411 -33.58 -7.69 -11.59
C ASN A 411 -34.22 -8.52 -10.45
N SER A 412 -33.46 -9.24 -9.62
CA SER A 412 -33.98 -9.77 -8.36
C SER A 412 -33.75 -8.76 -7.24
N GLU A 413 -34.77 -8.54 -6.38
CA GLU A 413 -34.60 -7.78 -5.12
C GLU A 413 -33.79 -8.58 -4.05
N GLU A 414 -33.14 -9.65 -4.45
CA GLU A 414 -32.29 -10.44 -3.57
C GLU A 414 -31.08 -9.62 -3.17
N LEU A 415 -31.10 -9.18 -1.92
CA LEU A 415 -29.98 -8.54 -1.26
C LEU A 415 -28.76 -9.46 -1.33
N THR A 416 -27.66 -8.93 -1.80
CA THR A 416 -26.38 -9.64 -1.80
C THR A 416 -25.87 -9.73 -0.37
N PHE A 417 -25.69 -10.94 0.14
CA PHE A 417 -25.11 -11.16 1.46
C PHE A 417 -23.68 -11.67 1.29
N SER A 418 -22.74 -11.00 1.96
CA SER A 418 -21.42 -11.57 2.16
C SER A 418 -21.51 -12.69 3.17
N THR A 419 -21.02 -13.87 2.80
CA THR A 419 -20.97 -15.05 3.67
C THR A 419 -19.52 -15.39 3.97
N GLN A 420 -19.20 -15.57 5.24
CA GLN A 420 -17.90 -16.08 5.66
C GLN A 420 -17.72 -17.54 5.19
N LEU A 421 -16.59 -17.82 4.52
CA LEU A 421 -16.27 -19.14 3.98
C LEU A 421 -15.32 -19.91 4.86
N SER A 422 -14.37 -19.23 5.47
CA SER A 422 -13.34 -19.84 6.33
C SER A 422 -13.57 -19.52 7.80
N HIS A 423 -12.97 -20.33 8.68
CA HIS A 423 -12.99 -20.16 10.13
C HIS A 423 -11.60 -20.46 10.70
N PHE A 424 -10.55 -19.94 10.05
CA PHE A 424 -9.17 -20.17 10.44
C PHE A 424 -8.84 -19.56 11.79
N ASN A 425 -9.49 -18.45 12.11
CA ASN A 425 -9.25 -17.65 13.29
C ASN A 425 -10.42 -17.70 14.30
N GLU A 426 -11.24 -18.74 14.27
CA GLU A 426 -12.37 -18.89 15.21
C GLU A 426 -11.89 -18.84 16.68
N GLY A 427 -12.44 -17.89 17.46
CA GLY A 427 -12.05 -17.69 18.86
C GLY A 427 -10.79 -16.86 19.09
N VAL A 428 -10.21 -16.30 18.04
CA VAL A 428 -9.11 -15.32 18.18
C VAL A 428 -9.71 -13.95 18.51
N GLU A 429 -9.41 -13.45 19.69
CA GLU A 429 -9.85 -12.13 20.17
C GLU A 429 -8.71 -11.11 20.03
N PRO A 430 -9.02 -9.83 19.74
CA PRO A 430 -7.99 -8.79 19.64
C PRO A 430 -7.28 -8.59 20.98
N ALA A 431 -5.96 -8.48 20.94
CA ALA A 431 -5.14 -8.17 22.11
C ALA A 431 -5.11 -6.66 22.44
N TRP A 432 -5.85 -5.85 21.72
CA TRP A 432 -5.99 -4.39 21.82
C TRP A 432 -7.43 -3.97 22.10
N GLY A 433 -7.67 -2.67 22.22
CA GLY A 433 -8.99 -2.12 22.52
C GLY A 433 -9.84 -1.93 21.26
N LYS A 434 -11.11 -1.62 21.49
CA LYS A 434 -12.08 -1.39 20.41
C LYS A 434 -11.71 -0.20 19.53
N SER A 435 -11.92 -0.34 18.23
CA SER A 435 -11.77 0.73 17.25
C SER A 435 -13.13 1.27 16.80
N VAL A 436 -13.17 2.59 16.52
CA VAL A 436 -14.37 3.28 16.01
C VAL A 436 -13.98 4.21 14.86
N SER A 437 -14.83 4.30 13.84
CA SER A 437 -14.70 5.32 12.81
C SER A 437 -15.24 6.64 13.35
N LEU A 438 -14.46 7.73 13.15
CA LEU A 438 -14.84 9.08 13.50
C LEU A 438 -14.86 9.95 12.24
N SER A 439 -15.67 11.02 12.28
CA SER A 439 -15.66 12.04 11.25
C SER A 439 -15.69 13.43 11.91
N TRP A 440 -14.99 14.38 11.30
CA TRP A 440 -14.97 15.77 11.74
C TRP A 440 -14.86 16.73 10.57
N THR A 441 -15.26 17.96 10.79
CA THR A 441 -15.12 19.02 9.79
C THR A 441 -13.78 19.73 9.96
N SER A 442 -13.06 19.92 8.85
CA SER A 442 -11.86 20.76 8.80
C SER A 442 -11.92 21.61 7.52
N ASP A 443 -11.87 22.93 7.68
CA ASP A 443 -12.18 23.87 6.63
C ASP A 443 -13.54 23.53 5.96
N THR A 444 -13.53 23.16 4.68
CA THR A 444 -14.74 22.78 3.90
C THR A 444 -14.91 21.26 3.78
N PHE A 445 -13.98 20.47 4.26
CA PHE A 445 -13.97 19.02 4.10
C PHE A 445 -14.53 18.27 5.31
N GLN A 446 -15.17 17.14 5.05
CA GLN A 446 -15.42 16.11 6.06
C GLN A 446 -14.24 15.15 6.06
N VAL A 447 -13.54 15.09 7.16
CA VAL A 447 -12.37 14.21 7.34
C VAL A 447 -12.80 12.97 8.11
N GLN A 448 -12.37 11.80 7.69
CA GLN A 448 -12.61 10.53 8.37
C GLN A 448 -11.33 10.05 9.03
N GLY A 449 -11.42 9.26 10.07
CA GLY A 449 -10.29 8.56 10.69
C GLY A 449 -10.77 7.47 11.65
N TRP A 450 -9.83 6.67 12.10
CA TRP A 450 -10.07 5.59 13.06
C TRP A 450 -9.50 5.95 14.42
N LEU A 451 -10.27 5.69 15.47
CA LEU A 451 -9.83 5.82 16.85
C LEU A 451 -9.83 4.45 17.52
N THR A 452 -8.65 3.97 17.89
CA THR A 452 -8.51 2.75 18.70
C THR A 452 -8.34 3.13 20.18
N MET A 453 -9.19 2.58 21.04
CA MET A 453 -9.17 2.81 22.48
C MET A 453 -8.07 2.00 23.15
N PRO A 454 -7.60 2.34 24.35
CA PRO A 454 -6.77 1.45 25.15
C PRO A 454 -7.46 0.10 25.40
N LYS A 455 -6.69 -0.99 25.46
CA LYS A 455 -7.23 -2.33 25.72
C LYS A 455 -8.14 -2.39 26.95
N ASP A 456 -7.69 -1.81 28.06
CA ASP A 456 -8.41 -1.80 29.33
C ASP A 456 -9.02 -0.42 29.60
N TYR A 457 -9.79 0.10 28.63
CA TYR A 457 -10.37 1.42 28.68
C TYR A 457 -11.35 1.58 29.84
N ASP A 458 -11.07 2.58 30.70
CA ASP A 458 -11.92 3.03 31.82
C ASP A 458 -12.26 4.50 31.64
N PRO A 459 -13.52 4.90 31.41
CA PRO A 459 -13.91 6.29 31.22
C PRO A 459 -13.64 7.22 32.42
N GLY A 460 -13.33 6.66 33.59
CA GLY A 460 -12.95 7.41 34.80
C GLY A 460 -11.50 7.83 34.83
N LYS A 461 -10.66 7.43 33.89
CA LYS A 461 -9.24 7.76 33.82
C LYS A 461 -8.93 8.73 32.67
N LYS A 462 -7.78 9.39 32.75
CA LYS A 462 -7.21 10.21 31.67
C LYS A 462 -6.10 9.43 30.95
N TYR A 463 -6.11 9.44 29.62
CA TYR A 463 -5.20 8.66 28.80
C TYR A 463 -4.33 9.54 27.87
N PRO A 464 -3.12 9.09 27.53
CA PRO A 464 -2.36 9.69 26.44
C PRO A 464 -2.99 9.31 25.08
N LEU A 465 -2.77 10.18 24.09
CA LEU A 465 -3.17 9.98 22.69
C LEU A 465 -1.93 9.91 21.81
N ILE A 466 -1.85 8.93 20.93
CA ILE A 466 -0.89 8.90 19.81
C ILE A 466 -1.69 9.14 18.53
N VAL A 467 -1.23 10.09 17.72
CA VAL A 467 -1.71 10.27 16.35
C VAL A 467 -0.75 9.52 15.43
N LEU A 468 -1.26 8.57 14.65
CA LEU A 468 -0.51 7.76 13.69
C LEU A 468 -0.95 8.13 12.29
N VAL A 469 -0.10 8.85 11.55
CA VAL A 469 -0.39 9.33 10.19
C VAL A 469 0.15 8.34 9.17
N HIS A 470 -0.70 7.94 8.22
CA HIS A 470 -0.31 7.02 7.14
C HIS A 470 0.65 7.66 6.13
N GLY A 471 1.30 6.81 5.33
CA GLY A 471 2.14 7.20 4.19
C GLY A 471 1.33 7.61 2.95
N GLY A 472 1.98 7.80 1.86
CA GLY A 472 1.40 8.24 0.60
C GLY A 472 1.93 9.63 0.21
N PRO A 473 1.13 10.70 0.13
CA PRO A 473 -0.13 11.01 0.84
C PRO A 473 -1.39 10.36 0.26
N ALA A 474 -1.43 10.05 -1.02
CA ALA A 474 -2.55 9.39 -1.68
C ALA A 474 -2.55 7.89 -1.33
N ALA A 475 -3.12 7.57 -0.19
CA ALA A 475 -3.41 6.27 0.40
C ALA A 475 -4.57 6.45 1.37
N ALA A 476 -4.97 5.42 2.10
CA ALA A 476 -5.94 5.54 3.18
C ALA A 476 -5.68 4.52 4.29
N GLU A 477 -5.90 4.93 5.52
CA GLU A 477 -6.00 3.99 6.63
C GLU A 477 -7.36 3.32 6.59
N ILE A 478 -7.36 2.01 6.43
CA ILE A 478 -8.54 1.16 6.40
C ILE A 478 -8.50 0.24 7.61
N SER A 479 -9.65 -0.08 8.19
CA SER A 479 -9.72 -1.05 9.27
C SER A 479 -9.24 -2.42 8.80
N HIS A 480 -8.20 -2.97 9.47
CA HIS A 480 -7.62 -4.27 9.16
C HIS A 480 -7.05 -4.93 10.41
N TRP A 481 -6.87 -6.24 10.38
CA TRP A 481 -6.29 -6.99 11.49
C TRP A 481 -4.78 -6.79 11.58
N GLY A 482 -4.27 -6.61 12.78
CA GLY A 482 -2.85 -6.41 13.03
C GLY A 482 -2.41 -4.97 12.84
N GLY A 483 -1.16 -4.76 12.50
CA GLY A 483 -0.59 -3.42 12.32
C GLY A 483 0.69 -3.44 11.50
N GLY A 484 1.05 -2.26 10.99
CA GLY A 484 2.29 -2.01 10.27
C GLY A 484 3.53 -2.00 11.17
N ILE A 485 4.61 -1.44 10.65
CA ILE A 485 5.88 -1.25 11.38
C ILE A 485 5.72 -0.34 12.61
N LEU A 486 4.82 0.66 12.51
CA LEU A 486 4.24 1.41 13.63
C LEU A 486 2.77 0.98 13.73
N SER A 487 2.38 0.46 14.88
CA SER A 487 1.14 -0.31 15.02
C SER A 487 0.18 0.32 16.02
N ALA A 488 -1.02 0.73 15.54
CA ALA A 488 -2.09 1.19 16.42
C ALA A 488 -2.54 0.12 17.42
N PRO A 489 -2.73 -1.16 17.03
CA PRO A 489 -2.93 -2.25 17.98
C PRO A 489 -1.89 -2.33 19.09
N ALA A 490 -0.61 -2.16 18.77
CA ALA A 490 0.46 -2.21 19.76
C ALA A 490 0.38 -1.07 20.76
N PHE A 491 0.23 0.15 20.31
CA PHE A 491 0.06 1.31 21.20
C PHE A 491 -1.20 1.21 22.05
N SER A 492 -2.31 0.73 21.47
CA SER A 492 -3.56 0.49 22.20
C SER A 492 -3.39 -0.55 23.32
N ALA A 493 -2.72 -1.67 23.04
CA ALA A 493 -2.42 -2.70 24.02
C ALA A 493 -1.51 -2.20 25.15
N LEU A 494 -0.68 -1.17 24.85
CA LEU A 494 0.18 -0.49 25.83
C LEU A 494 -0.50 0.63 26.60
N GLY A 495 -1.80 0.86 26.38
CA GLY A 495 -2.62 1.81 27.16
C GLY A 495 -2.78 3.21 26.56
N TYR A 496 -2.54 3.39 25.26
CA TYR A 496 -2.77 4.64 24.54
C TYR A 496 -4.09 4.60 23.76
N PHE A 497 -4.75 5.76 23.65
CA PHE A 497 -5.62 5.99 22.51
C PHE A 497 -4.76 6.19 21.27
N VAL A 498 -5.25 5.70 20.11
CA VAL A 498 -4.56 5.91 18.83
C VAL A 498 -5.54 6.45 17.80
N LEU A 499 -5.28 7.66 17.31
CA LEU A 499 -6.00 8.28 16.20
C LEU A 499 -5.23 8.06 14.91
N GLN A 500 -5.87 7.42 13.93
CA GLN A 500 -5.37 7.22 12.57
C GLN A 500 -6.24 8.04 11.61
N PRO A 501 -5.87 9.31 11.32
CA PRO A 501 -6.65 10.18 10.44
C PRO A 501 -6.40 9.86 8.97
N ASN A 502 -7.41 10.09 8.12
CA ASN A 502 -7.32 10.19 6.67
C ASN A 502 -7.46 11.66 6.27
N PRO A 503 -6.39 12.49 6.38
CA PRO A 503 -6.45 13.92 6.07
C PRO A 503 -6.61 14.14 4.56
N ARG A 504 -6.91 15.38 4.14
CA ARG A 504 -6.90 15.73 2.69
C ARG A 504 -5.60 15.26 2.05
N GLY A 505 -5.72 14.73 0.84
CA GLY A 505 -4.67 13.96 0.18
C GLY A 505 -4.93 12.46 0.19
N SER A 506 -5.73 11.96 1.15
CA SER A 506 -6.08 10.53 1.26
C SER A 506 -7.12 10.12 0.21
N PHE A 507 -7.19 8.82 -0.06
CA PHE A 507 -8.26 8.18 -0.83
C PHE A 507 -9.57 8.03 -0.04
N GLY A 508 -10.66 7.75 -0.76
CA GLY A 508 -11.96 7.40 -0.19
C GLY A 508 -12.96 8.54 -0.05
N GLN A 509 -12.64 9.72 -0.56
CA GLN A 509 -13.54 10.90 -0.57
C GLN A 509 -13.57 11.61 -1.93
N GLY A 510 -13.09 10.95 -2.98
CA GLY A 510 -13.04 11.45 -4.35
C GLY A 510 -11.77 12.22 -4.68
N GLU A 511 -11.56 12.44 -5.97
CA GLU A 511 -10.33 13.00 -6.51
C GLU A 511 -10.09 14.46 -6.07
N GLU A 512 -11.16 15.26 -5.82
CA GLU A 512 -11.03 16.61 -5.26
C GLU A 512 -10.36 16.62 -3.89
N PHE A 513 -10.74 15.67 -3.03
CA PHE A 513 -10.14 15.54 -1.70
C PHE A 513 -8.69 15.02 -1.79
N THR A 514 -8.45 14.06 -2.66
CA THR A 514 -7.10 13.52 -2.89
C THR A 514 -6.14 14.60 -3.41
N GLN A 515 -6.61 15.51 -4.26
CA GLN A 515 -5.79 16.60 -4.78
C GLN A 515 -5.69 17.84 -3.86
N ALA A 516 -6.44 17.88 -2.75
CA ALA A 516 -6.56 19.09 -1.93
C ALA A 516 -5.29 19.47 -1.15
N ASN A 517 -4.28 18.60 -1.11
CA ASN A 517 -2.96 18.90 -0.55
C ASN A 517 -1.89 19.30 -1.59
N ARG A 518 -2.25 19.38 -2.88
CA ARG A 518 -1.32 19.83 -3.92
C ARG A 518 -0.80 21.22 -3.62
N LYS A 519 0.53 21.42 -3.70
CA LYS A 519 1.24 22.67 -3.34
C LYS A 519 0.97 23.15 -1.91
N ASP A 520 0.47 22.26 -1.02
CA ASP A 520 0.05 22.62 0.34
C ASP A 520 0.45 21.59 1.41
N PHE A 521 1.43 20.75 1.12
CA PHE A 521 1.94 19.73 2.04
C PHE A 521 2.32 20.34 3.39
N GLY A 522 1.79 19.74 4.47
CA GLY A 522 2.03 20.16 5.84
C GLY A 522 1.10 21.26 6.36
N TYR A 523 0.22 21.82 5.54
CA TYR A 523 -0.68 22.92 5.95
C TYR A 523 -2.12 22.48 6.10
N GLY A 524 -2.82 22.19 5.01
CA GLY A 524 -4.21 21.77 5.03
C GLY A 524 -4.40 20.42 5.74
N ASP A 525 -3.57 19.50 5.41
CA ASP A 525 -3.50 18.16 6.00
C ASP A 525 -3.15 18.17 7.50
N LEU A 526 -2.23 19.04 7.94
CA LEU A 526 -1.96 19.23 9.37
C LEU A 526 -3.17 19.86 10.11
N ARG A 527 -3.90 20.80 9.48
CA ARG A 527 -5.13 21.32 10.05
C ARG A 527 -6.18 20.23 10.25
N ASP A 528 -6.32 19.33 9.29
CA ASP A 528 -7.22 18.17 9.37
C ASP A 528 -6.86 17.27 10.56
N ILE A 529 -5.56 16.99 10.72
CA ILE A 529 -5.04 16.19 11.84
C ILE A 529 -5.31 16.87 13.18
N LEU A 530 -5.02 18.16 13.31
CA LEU A 530 -5.24 18.91 14.56
C LEU A 530 -6.72 19.00 14.92
N ALA A 531 -7.60 19.20 13.94
CA ALA A 531 -9.06 19.17 14.15
C ALA A 531 -9.55 17.79 14.61
N GLY A 532 -8.91 16.71 14.11
CA GLY A 532 -9.14 15.35 14.60
C GLY A 532 -8.74 15.18 16.05
N VAL A 533 -7.58 15.68 16.46
CA VAL A 533 -7.12 15.68 17.86
C VAL A 533 -8.11 16.43 18.76
N ASP A 534 -8.55 17.63 18.35
CA ASP A 534 -9.52 18.42 19.11
C ASP A 534 -10.87 17.68 19.25
N THR A 535 -11.29 16.98 18.20
CA THR A 535 -12.53 16.16 18.21
C THR A 535 -12.42 15.00 19.20
N VAL A 536 -11.28 14.31 19.22
CA VAL A 536 -11.04 13.19 20.14
C VAL A 536 -10.97 13.69 21.59
N GLU A 537 -10.28 14.80 21.86
CA GLU A 537 -10.20 15.39 23.19
C GLU A 537 -11.57 15.86 23.73
N ALA A 538 -12.44 16.33 22.86
CA ALA A 538 -13.80 16.75 23.24
C ALA A 538 -14.71 15.55 23.59
N GLN A 539 -14.48 14.37 23.01
CA GLN A 539 -15.37 13.22 23.15
C GLN A 539 -14.83 12.14 24.09
N TYR A 540 -13.53 12.08 24.31
CA TYR A 540 -12.86 11.03 25.08
C TYR A 540 -11.97 11.62 26.18
N PRO A 541 -11.68 10.86 27.26
CA PRO A 541 -10.90 11.34 28.39
C PRO A 541 -9.41 11.42 28.10
N ILE A 542 -9.02 12.20 27.11
CA ILE A 542 -7.62 12.43 26.76
C ILE A 542 -6.96 13.43 27.72
N ASP A 543 -5.69 13.23 28.01
CA ASP A 543 -4.85 14.21 28.67
C ASP A 543 -4.16 15.10 27.60
N PRO A 544 -4.52 16.37 27.44
CA PRO A 544 -3.95 17.23 26.41
C PRO A 544 -2.44 17.51 26.59
N ASN A 545 -1.88 17.15 27.74
CA ASN A 545 -0.44 17.23 27.99
C ASN A 545 0.32 15.95 27.60
N ARG A 546 -0.39 14.93 27.11
CA ARG A 546 0.17 13.65 26.67
C ARG A 546 -0.36 13.26 25.28
N VAL A 547 -0.15 14.16 24.30
CA VAL A 547 -0.46 13.90 22.89
C VAL A 547 0.83 13.73 22.12
N GLY A 548 1.01 12.60 21.43
CA GLY A 548 2.16 12.26 20.60
C GLY A 548 1.81 12.15 19.14
N LEU A 549 2.82 12.18 18.29
CA LEU A 549 2.67 12.08 16.83
C LEU A 549 3.66 11.07 16.28
N THR A 550 3.21 10.24 15.35
CA THR A 550 4.05 9.31 14.62
C THR A 550 3.51 9.06 13.22
N GLY A 551 4.35 8.52 12.35
CA GLY A 551 3.98 8.08 11.02
C GLY A 551 5.20 7.60 10.25
N TRP A 552 4.94 6.95 9.11
CA TRP A 552 5.94 6.41 8.20
C TRP A 552 5.83 7.10 6.85
N SER A 553 6.95 7.29 6.13
CA SER A 553 6.95 7.88 4.79
C SER A 553 6.39 9.32 4.80
N TYR A 554 5.34 9.60 4.06
CA TYR A 554 4.64 10.89 4.16
C TYR A 554 4.15 11.19 5.60
N GLY A 555 3.73 10.16 6.37
CA GLY A 555 3.44 10.30 7.79
C GLY A 555 4.67 10.67 8.62
N GLY A 556 5.85 10.21 8.23
CA GLY A 556 7.13 10.62 8.79
C GLY A 556 7.48 12.07 8.47
N PHE A 557 7.26 12.50 7.21
CA PHE A 557 7.31 13.91 6.82
C PHE A 557 6.37 14.76 7.67
N MET A 558 5.09 14.38 7.75
CA MET A 558 4.09 15.08 8.54
C MET A 558 4.51 15.21 10.00
N THR A 559 5.14 14.16 10.55
CA THR A 559 5.68 14.18 11.92
C THR A 559 6.82 15.20 12.04
N MET A 560 7.79 15.20 11.11
CA MET A 560 8.88 16.17 11.10
C MET A 560 8.40 17.60 10.90
N PHE A 561 7.42 17.81 10.01
CA PHE A 561 6.87 19.13 9.73
C PHE A 561 6.05 19.65 10.92
N ALA A 562 5.14 18.84 11.44
CA ALA A 562 4.23 19.25 12.54
C ALA A 562 4.98 19.70 13.80
N VAL A 563 6.09 19.04 14.18
CA VAL A 563 6.86 19.45 15.37
C VAL A 563 7.59 20.78 15.18
N THR A 564 7.68 21.28 13.93
CA THR A 564 8.17 22.64 13.65
C THR A 564 7.04 23.68 13.57
N GLN A 565 5.78 23.26 13.46
CA GLN A 565 4.64 24.17 13.27
C GLN A 565 3.79 24.34 14.54
N THR A 566 3.81 23.35 15.45
CA THR A 566 2.96 23.38 16.65
C THR A 566 3.65 22.77 17.86
N GLN A 567 3.26 23.20 19.06
CA GLN A 567 3.72 22.65 20.36
C GLN A 567 2.69 21.66 20.95
N ARG A 568 1.70 21.23 20.13
CA ARG A 568 0.64 20.31 20.57
C ARG A 568 1.20 18.97 21.01
N PHE A 569 2.20 18.47 20.31
CA PHE A 569 2.78 17.14 20.52
C PHE A 569 3.92 17.17 21.54
N LYS A 570 3.92 16.22 22.49
CA LYS A 570 4.90 16.11 23.58
C LYS A 570 6.03 15.12 23.30
N ALA A 571 5.81 14.21 22.36
CA ALA A 571 6.81 13.30 21.82
C ALA A 571 6.47 12.98 20.36
N ALA A 572 7.48 12.67 19.56
CA ALA A 572 7.31 12.30 18.17
C ALA A 572 8.22 11.15 17.75
N VAL A 573 7.74 10.32 16.83
CA VAL A 573 8.53 9.25 16.17
C VAL A 573 8.32 9.36 14.67
N ALA A 574 9.33 9.81 13.94
CA ALA A 574 9.29 9.97 12.49
C ALA A 574 10.00 8.79 11.80
N GLY A 575 9.22 7.92 11.17
CA GLY A 575 9.75 6.80 10.40
C GLY A 575 9.90 7.15 8.92
N ALA A 576 11.08 6.90 8.34
CA ALA A 576 11.38 7.13 6.93
C ALA A 576 10.79 8.47 6.41
N GLY A 577 11.03 9.57 7.16
CA GLY A 577 10.44 10.87 6.88
C GLY A 577 11.30 11.73 5.96
N ILE A 578 10.71 12.84 5.50
CA ILE A 578 11.35 13.82 4.62
C ILE A 578 11.47 15.13 5.39
N SER A 579 12.69 15.67 5.52
CA SER A 579 12.97 16.93 6.22
C SER A 579 13.05 18.13 5.30
N ASP A 580 13.58 17.94 4.10
CA ASP A 580 13.79 18.96 3.09
C ASP A 580 13.39 18.47 1.69
N TRP A 581 12.27 18.95 1.19
CA TRP A 581 11.78 18.58 -0.14
C TRP A 581 12.70 19.01 -1.28
N GLN A 582 13.58 20.00 -1.07
CA GLN A 582 14.50 20.46 -2.10
C GLN A 582 15.65 19.46 -2.29
N SER A 583 16.33 19.05 -1.21
CA SER A 583 17.39 18.05 -1.28
C SER A 583 16.83 16.67 -1.62
N TYR A 584 15.66 16.33 -1.04
CA TYR A 584 14.96 15.08 -1.32
C TYR A 584 14.72 14.86 -2.82
N TYR A 585 14.41 15.89 -3.60
CA TYR A 585 14.20 15.78 -5.07
C TYR A 585 15.40 15.14 -5.78
N GLY A 586 16.61 15.43 -5.35
CA GLY A 586 17.84 14.89 -5.94
C GLY A 586 18.40 13.63 -5.27
N GLU A 587 17.81 13.17 -4.17
CA GLU A 587 18.31 12.05 -3.38
C GLU A 587 17.48 10.77 -3.54
N ASN A 588 16.17 10.91 -3.82
CA ASN A 588 15.27 9.78 -3.94
C ASN A 588 15.33 9.12 -5.32
N SER A 589 14.80 7.90 -5.42
CA SER A 589 14.74 7.13 -6.66
C SER A 589 13.40 7.26 -7.40
N ILE A 590 12.50 8.12 -6.92
CA ILE A 590 11.11 8.27 -7.40
C ILE A 590 10.74 9.73 -7.69
N ASP A 591 11.69 10.56 -8.08
CA ASP A 591 11.55 12.02 -8.23
C ASP A 591 10.33 12.47 -9.04
N GLN A 592 9.87 11.66 -10.00
CA GLN A 592 8.77 12.02 -10.90
C GLN A 592 7.41 12.15 -10.21
N TRP A 593 7.19 11.47 -9.06
CA TRP A 593 5.93 11.53 -8.33
C TRP A 593 5.64 12.93 -7.77
N MET A 594 6.68 13.73 -7.51
CA MET A 594 6.55 15.04 -6.89
C MET A 594 5.98 16.10 -7.85
N ILE A 595 6.20 15.95 -9.14
CA ILE A 595 5.81 16.97 -10.12
C ILE A 595 4.30 17.24 -10.13
N PRO A 596 3.40 16.24 -10.16
CA PRO A 596 1.96 16.50 -10.08
C PRO A 596 1.52 17.10 -8.74
N TYR A 597 2.25 16.86 -7.65
CA TYR A 597 1.94 17.44 -6.34
C TYR A 597 2.44 18.89 -6.21
N PHE A 598 3.68 19.17 -6.57
CA PHE A 598 4.28 20.50 -6.45
C PHE A 598 4.02 21.40 -7.68
N GLY A 599 3.62 20.81 -8.82
CA GLY A 599 3.24 21.51 -10.05
C GLY A 599 4.42 21.93 -10.93
N ALA A 600 5.66 21.67 -10.50
CA ALA A 600 6.89 21.92 -11.24
C ALA A 600 8.03 21.12 -10.63
N SER A 601 9.16 21.00 -11.34
CA SER A 601 10.40 20.48 -10.75
C SER A 601 10.96 21.44 -9.71
N VAL A 602 11.82 20.96 -8.82
CA VAL A 602 12.51 21.83 -7.85
C VAL A 602 13.40 22.88 -8.54
N TYR A 603 13.87 22.61 -9.73
CA TYR A 603 14.72 23.53 -10.52
C TYR A 603 13.92 24.69 -11.13
N ASP A 604 12.63 24.48 -11.41
CA ASP A 604 11.73 25.48 -12.00
C ASP A 604 11.01 26.31 -10.93
N ASP A 605 10.61 25.71 -9.80
CA ASP A 605 9.95 26.40 -8.68
C ASP A 605 10.44 25.85 -7.32
N PRO A 606 11.66 26.23 -6.88
CA PRO A 606 12.18 25.77 -5.59
C PRO A 606 11.38 26.30 -4.40
N ALA A 607 10.63 27.40 -4.55
CA ALA A 607 9.91 28.02 -3.44
C ALA A 607 8.72 27.16 -2.95
N VAL A 608 8.04 26.46 -3.86
CA VAL A 608 6.94 25.57 -3.50
C VAL A 608 7.42 24.38 -2.66
N TYR A 609 8.65 23.93 -2.88
CA TYR A 609 9.29 22.87 -2.09
C TYR A 609 9.74 23.39 -0.71
N ALA A 610 10.44 24.52 -0.70
CA ALA A 610 10.94 25.14 0.54
C ALA A 610 9.84 25.39 1.57
N LYS A 611 8.68 25.90 1.12
CA LYS A 611 7.58 26.21 2.05
C LYS A 611 7.07 24.97 2.82
N SER A 612 7.26 23.77 2.28
CA SER A 612 6.86 22.51 2.89
C SER A 612 8.02 21.76 3.57
N SER A 613 9.25 22.28 3.50
CA SER A 613 10.44 21.67 4.09
C SER A 613 10.53 21.95 5.60
N ALA A 614 10.44 20.90 6.42
CA ALA A 614 10.48 21.00 7.89
C ALA A 614 11.76 21.68 8.39
N ILE A 615 12.88 21.47 7.69
CA ILE A 615 14.19 21.99 8.06
C ILE A 615 14.24 23.53 8.08
N ASP A 616 13.49 24.21 7.22
CA ASP A 616 13.43 25.67 7.15
C ASP A 616 12.79 26.28 8.40
N PHE A 617 11.97 25.50 9.11
CA PHE A 617 11.26 25.91 10.34
C PHE A 617 11.87 25.31 11.61
N ILE A 618 13.01 24.65 11.53
CA ILE A 618 13.60 23.86 12.64
C ILE A 618 13.85 24.68 13.91
N LYS A 619 13.98 26.01 13.80
CA LYS A 619 14.14 26.91 14.96
C LYS A 619 12.93 26.89 15.90
N GLN A 620 11.77 26.45 15.45
CA GLN A 620 10.52 26.39 16.22
C GLN A 620 10.33 25.03 16.90
N ALA A 621 11.08 23.99 16.47
CA ALA A 621 10.96 22.66 17.05
C ALA A 621 11.41 22.59 18.50
N GLN A 622 10.58 21.98 19.37
CA GLN A 622 10.87 21.74 20.78
C GLN A 622 10.52 20.31 21.20
N THR A 623 9.75 19.58 20.39
CA THR A 623 9.26 18.24 20.69
C THR A 623 10.37 17.21 20.61
N PRO A 624 10.62 16.42 21.68
CA PRO A 624 11.53 15.28 21.63
C PRO A 624 11.17 14.34 20.47
N THR A 625 12.12 14.04 19.57
CA THR A 625 11.84 13.29 18.36
C THR A 625 12.84 12.15 18.15
N LEU A 626 12.29 10.94 17.95
CA LEU A 626 13.02 9.77 17.45
C LEU A 626 12.81 9.70 15.92
N THR A 627 13.92 9.51 15.17
CA THR A 627 13.88 9.23 13.73
C THR A 627 14.38 7.82 13.46
N VAL A 628 13.72 7.10 12.54
CA VAL A 628 14.10 5.73 12.14
C VAL A 628 14.05 5.60 10.62
N VAL A 629 15.02 4.89 10.01
CA VAL A 629 15.11 4.75 8.55
C VAL A 629 15.94 3.53 8.16
N GLY A 630 15.68 2.95 6.98
CA GLY A 630 16.53 1.95 6.33
C GLY A 630 17.72 2.60 5.61
N ASP A 631 18.90 1.96 5.62
CA ASP A 631 20.08 2.48 4.92
C ASP A 631 20.03 2.32 3.41
N ARG A 632 19.05 1.54 2.91
CA ARG A 632 18.80 1.28 1.50
C ARG A 632 17.42 1.80 1.03
N ASP A 633 16.84 2.73 1.80
CA ASP A 633 15.59 3.37 1.46
C ASP A 633 15.79 4.29 0.24
N GLY A 634 15.14 3.94 -0.87
CA GLY A 634 15.16 4.71 -2.11
C GLY A 634 14.01 5.69 -2.22
N GLU A 635 12.94 5.51 -1.44
CA GLU A 635 11.82 6.45 -1.40
C GLU A 635 12.09 7.62 -0.47
N CYS A 636 12.46 7.33 0.79
CA CYS A 636 12.80 8.35 1.77
C CYS A 636 14.25 8.14 2.25
N PRO A 637 15.24 8.60 1.48
CA PRO A 637 16.66 8.30 1.75
C PRO A 637 17.12 8.71 3.12
N ALA A 638 18.00 7.90 3.72
CA ALA A 638 18.52 8.11 5.07
C ALA A 638 19.09 9.52 5.32
N PRO A 639 19.72 10.23 4.35
CA PRO A 639 20.16 11.63 4.53
C PRO A 639 19.06 12.57 5.04
N GLN A 640 17.80 12.39 4.68
CA GLN A 640 16.67 13.19 5.16
C GLN A 640 16.49 13.04 6.70
N SER A 641 16.64 11.83 7.22
CA SER A 641 16.60 11.57 8.67
C SER A 641 17.85 12.09 9.39
N TYR A 642 19.04 11.99 8.76
CA TYR A 642 20.28 12.56 9.31
C TYR A 642 20.20 14.07 9.45
N GLU A 643 19.74 14.76 8.42
CA GLU A 643 19.62 16.21 8.39
C GLU A 643 18.71 16.71 9.51
N PHE A 644 17.52 16.15 9.65
CA PHE A 644 16.57 16.52 10.68
C PHE A 644 17.13 16.26 12.10
N TRP A 645 17.71 15.10 12.33
CA TRP A 645 18.33 14.76 13.61
C TRP A 645 19.47 15.68 13.98
N HIS A 646 20.37 16.02 13.04
CA HIS A 646 21.45 16.97 13.26
C HIS A 646 20.93 18.35 13.66
N ALA A 647 19.88 18.81 12.97
CA ALA A 647 19.29 20.11 13.22
C ALA A 647 18.61 20.19 14.60
N LEU A 648 17.86 19.16 15.03
CA LEU A 648 17.29 19.06 16.36
C LEU A 648 18.37 19.10 17.45
N ARG A 649 19.45 18.34 17.28
CA ARG A 649 20.58 18.33 18.21
C ARG A 649 21.26 19.71 18.31
N ALA A 650 21.47 20.39 17.19
CA ALA A 650 22.01 21.75 17.17
C ALA A 650 21.10 22.76 17.89
N ARG A 651 19.81 22.45 18.00
CA ARG A 651 18.82 23.22 18.76
C ARG A 651 18.66 22.76 20.21
N HIS A 652 19.45 21.76 20.66
CA HIS A 652 19.35 21.15 21.99
C HIS A 652 17.98 20.49 22.27
N VAL A 653 17.25 20.09 21.23
CA VAL A 653 16.03 19.30 21.35
C VAL A 653 16.44 17.84 21.55
N PRO A 654 15.86 17.08 22.49
CA PRO A 654 16.15 15.67 22.66
C PRO A 654 15.82 14.92 21.36
N ALA A 655 16.82 14.24 20.80
CA ALA A 655 16.65 13.54 19.52
C ALA A 655 17.52 12.28 19.43
N GLN A 656 16.95 11.23 18.85
CA GLN A 656 17.67 10.00 18.48
C GLN A 656 17.46 9.70 17.00
N LEU A 657 18.44 9.04 16.39
CA LEU A 657 18.36 8.50 15.03
C LEU A 657 18.77 7.03 15.07
N VAL A 658 17.96 6.17 14.47
CA VAL A 658 18.27 4.75 14.29
C VAL A 658 18.22 4.41 12.80
N VAL A 659 19.33 3.83 12.30
CA VAL A 659 19.46 3.42 10.90
C VAL A 659 19.58 1.90 10.85
N TYR A 660 18.75 1.25 10.05
CA TYR A 660 18.68 -0.20 9.95
C TYR A 660 19.40 -0.69 8.69
N PRO A 661 20.45 -1.52 8.85
CA PRO A 661 21.27 -1.96 7.73
C PRO A 661 20.51 -2.96 6.84
N GLY A 662 20.63 -2.77 5.52
CA GLY A 662 20.04 -3.65 4.51
C GLY A 662 18.55 -3.48 4.30
N GLU A 663 17.89 -2.56 4.99
CA GLU A 663 16.45 -2.29 4.85
C GLU A 663 16.18 -1.21 3.80
N GLY A 664 15.13 -1.44 2.99
CA GLY A 664 14.54 -0.46 2.09
C GLY A 664 13.47 0.38 2.79
N HIS A 665 12.55 0.94 2.00
CA HIS A 665 11.40 1.69 2.53
C HIS A 665 10.43 0.79 3.29
N GLY A 666 10.15 -0.41 2.77
CA GLY A 666 9.47 -1.50 3.46
C GLY A 666 10.47 -2.40 4.18
N PHE A 667 10.44 -2.45 5.50
CA PHE A 667 11.32 -3.33 6.27
C PHE A 667 10.88 -4.79 6.15
N VAL A 668 11.81 -5.66 5.77
CA VAL A 668 11.56 -7.10 5.58
C VAL A 668 12.07 -7.95 6.73
N ASN A 669 13.08 -7.51 7.47
CA ASN A 669 13.62 -8.27 8.60
C ASN A 669 12.70 -8.16 9.82
N PRO A 670 12.11 -9.27 10.31
CA PRO A 670 11.19 -9.24 11.45
C PRO A 670 11.82 -8.67 12.73
N ALA A 671 13.12 -8.89 12.97
CA ALA A 671 13.80 -8.35 14.13
C ALA A 671 13.95 -6.82 14.07
N HIS A 672 14.18 -6.26 12.88
CA HIS A 672 14.23 -4.81 12.71
C HIS A 672 12.83 -4.19 12.89
N ARG A 673 11.79 -4.80 12.33
CA ARG A 673 10.40 -4.35 12.53
C ARG A 673 10.00 -4.33 14.01
N LEU A 674 10.37 -5.38 14.75
CA LEU A 674 10.14 -5.46 16.19
C LEU A 674 10.89 -4.36 16.94
N ASP A 675 12.20 -4.17 16.66
CA ASP A 675 13.03 -3.15 17.33
C ASP A 675 12.53 -1.71 17.06
N VAL A 676 12.02 -1.40 15.86
CA VAL A 676 11.36 -0.11 15.56
C VAL A 676 10.17 0.11 16.49
N MET A 677 9.29 -0.89 16.61
CA MET A 677 8.09 -0.77 17.43
C MET A 677 8.42 -0.66 18.93
N GLU A 678 9.41 -1.43 19.41
CA GLU A 678 9.89 -1.35 20.78
C GLU A 678 10.46 0.04 21.11
N ARG A 679 11.31 0.58 20.25
CA ARG A 679 11.89 1.93 20.43
C ARG A 679 10.83 3.02 20.40
N ALA A 680 9.84 2.92 19.50
CA ALA A 680 8.72 3.85 19.45
C ALA A 680 7.90 3.81 20.75
N ALA A 681 7.59 2.61 21.25
CA ALA A 681 6.89 2.42 22.50
C ALA A 681 7.68 2.96 23.72
N GLU A 682 8.98 2.66 23.81
CA GLU A 682 9.88 3.19 24.83
C GLU A 682 9.96 4.73 24.79
N TRP A 683 10.05 5.31 23.58
CA TRP A 683 10.10 6.77 23.40
C TRP A 683 8.83 7.45 23.90
N PHE A 684 7.65 6.95 23.49
CA PHE A 684 6.40 7.50 23.99
C PHE A 684 6.22 7.29 25.49
N ALA A 685 6.55 6.10 26.00
CA ALA A 685 6.43 5.83 27.43
C ALA A 685 7.36 6.71 28.30
N HIS A 686 8.50 7.13 27.78
CA HIS A 686 9.41 8.03 28.48
C HIS A 686 8.85 9.44 28.60
N TYR A 687 8.25 9.99 27.53
CA TYR A 687 7.74 11.37 27.51
C TYR A 687 6.25 11.50 27.82
N MET A 688 5.49 10.43 27.61
CA MET A 688 4.04 10.34 27.75
C MET A 688 3.64 8.99 28.35
N PRO A 689 3.98 8.72 29.62
CA PRO A 689 3.72 7.40 30.21
C PRO A 689 2.24 7.04 30.11
N PRO A 690 1.91 5.75 29.83
CA PRO A 690 0.54 5.25 29.87
C PRO A 690 -0.06 5.40 31.27
N SER A 691 -1.39 5.34 31.39
CA SER A 691 -2.13 5.61 32.65
C SER A 691 -2.35 4.37 33.47
#